data_0887dca7928b2b1f615bb9aa45190ba0
#
_entry.id   0887dca7928b2b1f615bb9aa45190ba0
#
_cell.length_a   1.000
_cell.length_b   1.000
_cell.length_c   1.000
_cell.angle_alpha   90.00
_cell.angle_beta   90.00
_cell.angle_gamma   90.00
#
_symmetry.space_group_name_H-M   'P 1'
#
loop_
_entity.id
_entity.type
_entity.pdbx_description
1 polymer ?
#
loop_
_entity_poly.entity_id
_entity_poly.type
_entity_poly.pdbx_seq_one_letter_code
_entity_poly.pdbx_strand_id
1 'polypeptide(L)'
;MTPEMSAGETSSTGIRRRTVLGGLAAGAAIGAAGSVAGRAAATPVTGLLVGAGKADVTGAVAGQGMMGYSEQEQVSTGLLSRCWARAYIVVDRATGERIAFVNVDIACLFQSVHIGVIAALRTRLGGVYTERNVNLNATHNHNSCGGTAWDYAYTLAAYGFKQRSYRAEVDGIVTAIERAHAALAPGSITLGRTELGDASANRSRIAFDRNPASDRRVFPRAIDPAVTSLRLRRDDGTDIGHITWFATHGTSLTDRNTLISGDNKGYASYRAETENPGVIASFPQTNAGDMTPNLWVRPLRPGGPTADNRTNCLIIGDRQHRAGATALGGARTMSRSGVASAVTYVDLAAVAIDGRYTPDGRPARTGAACMGAAAFGTSREDNWNLPVPLFDEGQRTPIPPSLRDIQAPKLIVAPLGLLPPWPWIPQILPIQLMRIGDLVLACAAAEFTIVAGLRVRRTVATALGVDVDDVLLQGYANGYSQYVTTPEEYDAQQYEGGETQFGRWTLSAYLQEFDRLARSMASGSAIGRGPAPLDKSSIQPDLLPAVPPDTAVTGRRFGDVLTAPRASYSPGSTVVTDFVGAHPTNDFRTDDTYLAIERSVDGRWTRVFDDDDWCTEFHWRRPAGSATASVVSVRWTVPQGTRGRFRVRYFGNRRAASGAVTPITGTSREFTVA
;
A
#
# COMPACT_ATOMS: atom_id res chain seq x y z
N MET A 1 -35.16 18.50 -36.94
CA MET A 1 -35.39 19.72 -36.14
C MET A 1 -34.25 19.75 -35.14
N THR A 2 -33.20 20.45 -35.47
CA THR A 2 -32.08 20.87 -34.61
C THR A 2 -32.41 22.22 -34.00
N PRO A 3 -31.86 22.56 -32.83
CA PRO A 3 -31.25 23.87 -32.74
C PRO A 3 -29.77 23.79 -32.33
N GLU A 4 -29.00 24.62 -33.01
CA GLU A 4 -27.65 25.07 -32.72
C GLU A 4 -27.54 25.68 -31.33
N MET A 5 -26.38 25.46 -30.69
CA MET A 5 -25.93 26.34 -29.61
C MET A 5 -24.46 26.68 -29.78
N SER A 6 -24.23 27.97 -29.71
CA SER A 6 -23.04 28.74 -29.97
C SER A 6 -21.82 28.42 -29.10
N ALA A 7 -20.66 28.62 -29.71
CA ALA A 7 -19.34 28.64 -29.07
C ALA A 7 -19.19 29.81 -28.10
N GLY A 8 -18.65 29.55 -26.91
CA GLY A 8 -18.18 30.54 -25.96
C GLY A 8 -16.67 30.36 -25.76
N GLU A 9 -15.93 31.39 -26.10
CA GLU A 9 -14.49 31.54 -25.93
C GLU A 9 -14.10 31.51 -24.45
N THR A 10 -13.08 30.74 -24.09
CA THR A 10 -12.42 30.87 -22.80
C THR A 10 -11.00 31.36 -22.96
N SER A 11 -10.74 32.52 -22.42
CA SER A 11 -9.45 33.18 -22.37
C SER A 11 -8.47 32.45 -21.46
N SER A 12 -7.26 32.23 -21.96
CA SER A 12 -6.09 31.75 -21.23
C SER A 12 -5.46 32.91 -20.44
N THR A 13 -5.33 32.80 -19.13
CA THR A 13 -4.47 33.67 -18.33
C THR A 13 -3.23 32.91 -17.85
N GLY A 14 -2.09 33.26 -18.43
CA GLY A 14 -0.78 32.80 -18.02
C GLY A 14 -0.33 33.47 -16.72
N ILE A 15 0.22 32.69 -15.80
CA ILE A 15 0.83 33.19 -14.56
C ILE A 15 2.32 33.40 -14.79
N ARG A 16 2.76 34.66 -14.75
CA ARG A 16 4.16 35.06 -14.73
C ARG A 16 4.70 35.06 -13.30
N ARG A 17 5.85 34.44 -13.10
CA ARG A 17 6.67 34.64 -11.89
C ARG A 17 7.12 36.09 -11.80
N ARG A 18 6.93 36.74 -10.66
CA ARG A 18 7.58 37.99 -10.29
C ARG A 18 8.29 37.85 -8.94
N THR A 19 9.59 38.08 -8.98
CA THR A 19 10.46 38.40 -7.85
C THR A 19 10.10 39.78 -7.34
N VAL A 20 9.96 39.96 -6.04
CA VAL A 20 9.87 41.31 -5.41
C VAL A 20 10.81 41.38 -4.21
N LEU A 21 11.77 42.28 -4.34
CA LEU A 21 12.61 42.82 -3.25
C LEU A 21 11.89 44.05 -2.61
N GLY A 22 11.87 44.10 -1.32
CA GLY A 22 12.10 45.19 -0.41
C GLY A 22 11.22 46.44 -0.46
N GLY A 23 10.79 46.90 0.71
CA GLY A 23 10.40 48.26 0.96
C GLY A 23 9.49 48.43 2.21
N LEU A 24 10.08 48.90 3.30
CA LEU A 24 9.39 49.41 4.50
C LEU A 24 8.67 50.73 4.21
N ALA A 25 7.43 50.90 4.66
CA ALA A 25 6.87 52.21 5.05
C ALA A 25 5.73 52.03 6.06
N ALA A 26 5.84 52.75 7.16
CA ALA A 26 4.86 52.84 8.23
C ALA A 26 3.68 53.76 7.85
N GLY A 27 2.45 53.38 8.27
CA GLY A 27 1.28 54.24 8.20
C GLY A 27 0.24 53.78 9.19
N ALA A 28 0.02 54.56 10.26
CA ALA A 28 -1.00 54.33 11.25
C ALA A 28 -2.37 54.76 10.75
N ALA A 29 -3.40 53.92 10.93
CA ALA A 29 -4.77 54.30 10.89
C ALA A 29 -5.56 53.53 11.97
N ILE A 30 -6.17 54.29 12.87
CA ILE A 30 -7.04 53.83 13.96
C ILE A 30 -8.43 53.54 13.38
N GLY A 31 -8.97 52.38 13.67
CA GLY A 31 -10.35 52.03 13.28
C GLY A 31 -10.87 50.80 14.04
N ALA A 32 -11.76 51.08 14.97
CA ALA A 32 -12.78 50.28 15.64
C ALA A 32 -12.57 48.76 15.82
N ALA A 33 -12.39 48.38 17.07
CA ALA A 33 -12.33 47.00 17.56
C ALA A 33 -13.70 46.33 17.52
N GLY A 34 -13.81 45.32 16.66
CA GLY A 34 -14.73 44.20 16.83
C GLY A 34 -13.93 43.02 17.40
N SER A 35 -14.19 42.66 18.65
CA SER A 35 -13.52 41.54 19.32
C SER A 35 -13.99 40.21 18.72
N VAL A 36 -13.29 39.73 17.70
CA VAL A 36 -13.25 38.31 17.37
C VAL A 36 -12.32 37.70 18.39
N ALA A 37 -12.87 36.92 19.34
CA ALA A 37 -12.10 36.14 20.27
C ALA A 37 -11.14 35.22 19.46
N GLY A 38 -9.87 35.61 19.40
CA GLY A 38 -8.80 34.83 18.81
C GLY A 38 -8.73 33.50 19.57
N ARG A 39 -9.08 32.43 18.87
CA ARG A 39 -8.82 31.07 19.36
C ARG A 39 -7.32 30.99 19.56
N ALA A 40 -6.89 30.92 20.83
CA ALA A 40 -5.48 30.76 21.19
C ALA A 40 -4.92 29.61 20.36
N ALA A 41 -3.84 29.86 19.61
CA ALA A 41 -3.07 28.82 18.97
C ALA A 41 -2.61 27.87 20.08
N ALA A 42 -3.07 26.60 20.01
CA ALA A 42 -2.66 25.61 21.01
C ALA A 42 -1.13 25.50 20.97
N THR A 43 -0.51 25.54 22.13
CA THR A 43 0.95 25.37 22.28
C THR A 43 1.32 24.02 21.65
N PRO A 44 2.34 23.92 20.79
CA PRO A 44 2.77 22.65 20.24
C PRO A 44 3.05 21.63 21.34
N VAL A 45 2.67 20.38 21.15
CA VAL A 45 3.00 19.30 22.09
C VAL A 45 4.52 19.12 22.06
N THR A 46 5.21 19.81 22.98
CA THR A 46 6.65 19.72 23.17
C THR A 46 6.94 18.54 24.11
N GLY A 47 7.82 17.65 23.72
CA GLY A 47 8.14 16.44 24.50
C GLY A 47 8.20 15.17 23.68
N LEU A 48 8.02 15.27 22.36
CA LEU A 48 8.20 14.17 21.44
C LEU A 48 9.56 14.22 20.74
N LEU A 49 10.09 13.04 20.37
CA LEU A 49 11.04 12.92 19.28
C LEU A 49 10.29 12.33 18.08
N VAL A 50 10.58 12.89 16.92
CA VAL A 50 10.02 12.42 15.64
C VAL A 50 11.14 12.11 14.66
N GLY A 51 10.97 11.03 13.88
CA GLY A 51 11.90 10.64 12.85
C GLY A 51 11.18 10.00 11.68
N ALA A 52 11.69 10.18 10.47
CA ALA A 52 11.18 9.55 9.27
C ALA A 52 12.32 8.96 8.43
N GLY A 53 12.07 7.83 7.77
CA GLY A 53 13.05 7.12 6.94
C GLY A 53 12.38 6.38 5.80
N LYS A 54 13.07 6.29 4.65
CA LYS A 54 12.57 5.62 3.43
C LYS A 54 13.67 4.68 2.93
N ALA A 55 13.28 3.47 2.45
CA ALA A 55 14.20 2.52 1.82
C ALA A 55 13.49 1.67 0.76
N ASP A 56 14.25 1.21 -0.22
CA ASP A 56 13.77 0.42 -1.36
C ASP A 56 13.41 -1.02 -0.95
N VAL A 57 12.25 -1.50 -1.39
CA VAL A 57 11.76 -2.89 -1.21
C VAL A 57 11.32 -3.55 -2.53
N THR A 58 11.71 -2.99 -3.67
CA THR A 58 11.18 -3.32 -4.99
C THR A 58 11.27 -4.80 -5.36
N GLY A 59 12.36 -5.49 -4.99
CA GLY A 59 12.53 -6.92 -5.30
C GLY A 59 12.76 -7.21 -6.79
N ALA A 60 12.25 -8.33 -7.28
CA ALA A 60 12.47 -8.79 -8.64
C ALA A 60 11.53 -8.11 -9.64
N VAL A 61 12.10 -7.34 -10.57
CA VAL A 61 11.33 -6.61 -11.60
C VAL A 61 11.04 -7.44 -12.86
N ALA A 62 11.51 -8.70 -12.93
CA ALA A 62 11.27 -9.56 -14.08
C ALA A 62 11.25 -11.06 -13.69
N GLY A 63 10.35 -11.82 -14.33
CA GLY A 63 10.29 -13.27 -14.25
C GLY A 63 9.80 -13.83 -12.91
N GLN A 64 9.06 -13.05 -12.12
CA GLN A 64 8.47 -13.46 -10.85
C GLN A 64 6.98 -13.18 -10.84
N GLY A 65 6.17 -14.10 -10.30
CA GLY A 65 4.74 -13.88 -10.11
C GLY A 65 4.48 -12.65 -9.24
N MET A 66 3.53 -11.83 -9.66
CA MET A 66 3.11 -10.65 -8.92
C MET A 66 2.05 -11.04 -7.86
N MET A 67 1.79 -10.17 -6.90
CA MET A 67 0.88 -10.46 -5.79
C MET A 67 -0.34 -9.55 -5.81
N GLY A 68 -1.50 -10.14 -5.45
CA GLY A 68 -2.75 -9.44 -5.21
C GLY A 68 -3.92 -10.08 -5.96
N TYR A 69 -3.84 -10.25 -7.26
CA TYR A 69 -4.93 -10.82 -8.07
C TYR A 69 -4.99 -12.35 -8.08
N SER A 70 -3.96 -13.03 -7.58
CA SER A 70 -3.81 -14.50 -7.71
C SER A 70 -3.80 -15.01 -9.16
N GLU A 71 -3.46 -14.15 -10.11
CA GLU A 71 -3.36 -14.46 -11.52
C GLU A 71 -1.98 -15.01 -11.87
N GLN A 72 -1.92 -16.28 -12.28
CA GLN A 72 -0.64 -16.94 -12.59
C GLN A 72 0.06 -16.30 -13.81
N GLU A 73 -0.68 -15.72 -14.74
CA GLU A 73 -0.12 -15.05 -15.92
C GLU A 73 0.46 -13.67 -15.60
N GLN A 74 0.13 -13.09 -14.44
CA GLN A 74 0.70 -11.81 -14.01
C GLN A 74 2.12 -12.01 -13.49
N VAL A 75 3.05 -12.15 -14.42
CA VAL A 75 4.50 -12.29 -14.17
C VAL A 75 5.19 -10.98 -14.50
N SER A 76 6.07 -10.50 -13.61
CA SER A 76 6.77 -9.23 -13.78
C SER A 76 7.64 -9.20 -15.04
N THR A 77 7.56 -8.12 -15.83
CA THR A 77 8.30 -7.90 -17.07
C THR A 77 9.05 -6.57 -17.10
N GLY A 78 9.09 -5.85 -15.98
CA GLY A 78 9.74 -4.56 -15.88
C GLY A 78 9.35 -3.78 -14.65
N LEU A 79 9.65 -2.49 -14.67
CA LEU A 79 9.47 -1.55 -13.59
C LEU A 79 8.82 -0.27 -14.11
N LEU A 80 7.75 0.16 -13.44
CA LEU A 80 7.08 1.43 -13.66
C LEU A 80 7.48 2.47 -12.61
N SER A 81 7.60 2.05 -11.36
CA SER A 81 8.11 2.84 -10.25
C SER A 81 8.69 1.91 -9.17
N ARG A 82 9.64 2.40 -8.41
CA ARG A 82 10.15 1.70 -7.24
C ARG A 82 9.04 1.50 -6.20
N CYS A 83 9.17 0.44 -5.41
CA CYS A 83 8.34 0.17 -4.23
C CYS A 83 9.14 0.51 -2.97
N TRP A 84 8.53 1.24 -2.04
CA TRP A 84 9.23 1.80 -0.90
C TRP A 84 8.64 1.36 0.43
N ALA A 85 9.48 1.16 1.42
CA ALA A 85 9.10 1.19 2.83
C ALA A 85 9.30 2.60 3.37
N ARG A 86 8.27 3.18 4.00
CA ARG A 86 8.30 4.51 4.64
C ARG A 86 8.00 4.35 6.11
N ALA A 87 8.99 4.62 6.95
CA ALA A 87 8.94 4.46 8.39
C ALA A 87 8.84 5.81 9.10
N TYR A 88 8.00 5.87 10.11
CA TYR A 88 7.79 7.03 10.98
C TYR A 88 7.91 6.59 12.43
N ILE A 89 8.73 7.27 13.20
CA ILE A 89 8.94 6.97 14.61
C ILE A 89 8.52 8.17 15.43
N VAL A 90 7.71 7.92 16.46
CA VAL A 90 7.33 8.89 17.48
C VAL A 90 7.72 8.34 18.83
N VAL A 91 8.48 9.12 19.61
CA VAL A 91 8.90 8.77 20.96
C VAL A 91 8.37 9.81 21.93
N ASP A 92 7.72 9.38 23.00
CA ASP A 92 7.39 10.21 24.13
C ASP A 92 8.62 10.33 25.04
N ARG A 93 9.17 11.53 25.16
CA ARG A 93 10.39 11.77 25.94
C ARG A 93 10.18 11.59 27.44
N ALA A 94 8.97 11.77 27.95
CA ALA A 94 8.67 11.65 29.37
C ALA A 94 8.64 10.18 29.82
N THR A 95 8.11 9.30 28.99
CA THR A 95 7.93 7.88 29.31
C THR A 95 8.95 6.96 28.64
N GLY A 96 9.58 7.42 27.55
CA GLY A 96 10.44 6.59 26.69
C GLY A 96 9.63 5.64 25.76
N GLU A 97 8.29 5.63 25.87
CA GLU A 97 7.42 4.86 24.99
C GLU A 97 7.57 5.34 23.54
N ARG A 98 7.49 4.41 22.60
CA ARG A 98 7.69 4.70 21.20
C ARG A 98 6.83 3.85 20.30
N ILE A 99 6.56 4.38 19.11
CA ILE A 99 5.88 3.70 18.03
C ILE A 99 6.74 3.85 16.76
N ALA A 100 6.91 2.75 16.03
CA ALA A 100 7.38 2.73 14.65
C ALA A 100 6.20 2.30 13.76
N PHE A 101 5.70 3.22 12.96
CA PHE A 101 4.68 2.96 11.94
C PHE A 101 5.36 2.89 10.58
N VAL A 102 5.17 1.80 9.84
CA VAL A 102 5.82 1.58 8.55
C VAL A 102 4.78 1.21 7.51
N ASN A 103 4.65 2.03 6.49
CA ASN A 103 3.82 1.74 5.32
C ASN A 103 4.70 1.29 4.16
N VAL A 104 4.33 0.19 3.51
CA VAL A 104 5.14 -0.48 2.50
C VAL A 104 4.35 -0.62 1.20
N ASP A 105 4.97 -0.28 0.06
CA ASP A 105 4.36 -0.36 -1.27
C ASP A 105 4.34 -1.81 -1.79
N ILE A 106 3.63 -2.69 -1.07
CA ILE A 106 3.43 -4.12 -1.41
C ILE A 106 1.95 -4.49 -1.33
N ALA A 107 1.59 -5.64 -1.90
CA ALA A 107 0.20 -6.12 -1.87
C ALA A 107 -0.25 -6.50 -0.46
N CYS A 108 0.53 -7.33 0.20
CA CYS A 108 0.20 -7.85 1.53
C CYS A 108 1.43 -7.87 2.41
N LEU A 109 1.30 -7.43 3.64
CA LEU A 109 2.35 -7.64 4.63
C LEU A 109 2.17 -9.03 5.26
N PHE A 110 2.93 -10.00 4.80
CA PHE A 110 2.83 -11.36 5.31
C PHE A 110 3.47 -11.53 6.69
N GLN A 111 2.95 -12.49 7.45
CA GLN A 111 3.46 -12.80 8.79
C GLN A 111 4.96 -13.22 8.77
N SER A 112 5.40 -13.89 7.71
CA SER A 112 6.81 -14.19 7.43
C SER A 112 7.70 -12.95 7.46
N VAL A 113 7.30 -11.90 6.75
CA VAL A 113 8.01 -10.61 6.68
C VAL A 113 8.01 -9.92 8.04
N HIS A 114 6.86 -9.87 8.72
CA HIS A 114 6.76 -9.29 10.05
C HIS A 114 7.72 -10.00 11.05
N ILE A 115 7.72 -11.33 11.10
CA ILE A 115 8.63 -12.11 11.96
C ILE A 115 10.10 -11.82 11.61
N GLY A 116 10.44 -11.78 10.30
CA GLY A 116 11.80 -11.49 9.84
C GLY A 116 12.27 -10.09 10.24
N VAL A 117 11.42 -9.09 10.08
CA VAL A 117 11.72 -7.70 10.46
C VAL A 117 11.95 -7.57 11.96
N ILE A 118 11.06 -8.12 12.80
CA ILE A 118 11.20 -8.05 14.27
C ILE A 118 12.48 -8.76 14.73
N ALA A 119 12.83 -9.91 14.13
CA ALA A 119 14.07 -10.61 14.44
C ALA A 119 15.31 -9.78 14.06
N ALA A 120 15.31 -9.16 12.89
CA ALA A 120 16.40 -8.30 12.43
C ALA A 120 16.55 -7.03 13.30
N LEU A 121 15.44 -6.36 13.65
CA LEU A 121 15.45 -5.20 14.53
C LEU A 121 16.00 -5.52 15.91
N ARG A 122 15.68 -6.69 16.46
CA ARG A 122 16.24 -7.15 17.74
C ARG A 122 17.76 -7.25 17.68
N THR A 123 18.28 -7.75 16.58
CA THR A 123 19.74 -7.89 16.37
C THR A 123 20.40 -6.53 16.15
N ARG A 124 19.80 -5.65 15.31
CA ARG A 124 20.43 -4.40 14.88
C ARG A 124 20.22 -3.24 15.85
N LEU A 125 19.06 -3.19 16.55
CA LEU A 125 18.67 -2.10 17.45
C LEU A 125 18.38 -2.55 18.90
N GLY A 126 18.87 -3.72 19.31
CA GLY A 126 18.93 -4.15 20.71
C GLY A 126 17.59 -4.33 21.41
N GLY A 127 16.52 -4.71 20.68
CA GLY A 127 15.19 -4.99 21.27
C GLY A 127 14.37 -3.75 21.65
N VAL A 128 14.78 -2.56 21.21
CA VAL A 128 14.03 -1.31 21.37
C VAL A 128 12.70 -1.34 20.58
N TYR A 129 12.68 -2.09 19.49
CA TYR A 129 11.52 -2.32 18.64
C TYR A 129 11.08 -3.78 18.72
N THR A 130 9.83 -3.99 19.03
CA THR A 130 9.22 -5.31 19.23
C THR A 130 7.85 -5.36 18.55
N GLU A 131 7.21 -6.54 18.56
CA GLU A 131 5.84 -6.70 18.06
C GLU A 131 4.83 -5.71 18.70
N ARG A 132 5.13 -5.22 19.91
CA ARG A 132 4.25 -4.29 20.63
C ARG A 132 4.22 -2.91 20.01
N ASN A 133 5.38 -2.37 19.63
CA ASN A 133 5.55 -0.98 19.23
C ASN A 133 5.93 -0.76 17.76
N VAL A 134 6.00 -1.84 16.96
CA VAL A 134 6.17 -1.78 15.51
C VAL A 134 4.85 -2.15 14.84
N ASN A 135 4.40 -1.30 13.91
CA ASN A 135 3.32 -1.61 12.98
C ASN A 135 3.86 -1.59 11.58
N LEU A 136 3.75 -2.72 10.91
CA LEU A 136 4.06 -2.86 9.49
C LEU A 136 2.75 -3.03 8.73
N ASN A 137 2.51 -2.22 7.71
CA ASN A 137 1.29 -2.29 6.92
C ASN A 137 1.55 -2.07 5.43
N ALA A 138 0.70 -2.66 4.59
CA ALA A 138 0.80 -2.59 3.15
C ALA A 138 -0.08 -1.48 2.57
N THR A 139 0.36 -0.85 1.45
CA THR A 139 -0.51 -0.04 0.61
C THR A 139 -1.55 -0.87 -0.13
N HIS A 140 -1.36 -2.18 -0.16
CA HIS A 140 -2.20 -3.14 -0.87
C HIS A 140 -2.23 -2.87 -2.38
N ASN A 141 -1.08 -2.56 -2.96
CA ASN A 141 -0.96 -2.49 -4.42
C ASN A 141 -0.83 -3.90 -5.01
N HIS A 142 -1.58 -4.19 -6.06
CA HIS A 142 -1.55 -5.49 -6.72
C HIS A 142 -0.50 -5.57 -7.85
N ASN A 143 0.57 -4.76 -7.74
CA ASN A 143 1.63 -4.64 -8.75
C ASN A 143 3.03 -4.79 -8.14
N SER A 144 3.15 -5.43 -6.98
CA SER A 144 4.44 -5.75 -6.34
C SER A 144 4.81 -7.23 -6.54
N CYS A 145 6.05 -7.59 -6.20
CA CYS A 145 6.50 -8.98 -6.21
C CYS A 145 5.69 -9.86 -5.24
N GLY A 146 5.34 -11.07 -5.67
CA GLY A 146 4.87 -12.13 -4.80
C GLY A 146 6.00 -13.02 -4.25
N GLY A 147 5.62 -14.12 -3.59
CA GLY A 147 6.55 -15.15 -3.14
C GLY A 147 7.31 -14.81 -1.85
N THR A 148 6.77 -13.91 -1.00
CA THR A 148 7.38 -13.54 0.28
C THR A 148 6.65 -14.15 1.49
N ALA A 149 5.50 -14.81 1.26
CA ALA A 149 4.74 -15.53 2.28
C ALA A 149 5.32 -16.93 2.56
N TRP A 150 5.18 -17.40 3.80
CA TRP A 150 5.35 -18.81 4.15
C TRP A 150 4.07 -19.63 4.00
N ASP A 151 2.94 -18.96 3.84
CA ASP A 151 1.62 -19.57 3.74
C ASP A 151 1.32 -19.99 2.29
N TYR A 152 1.03 -21.29 2.09
CA TYR A 152 0.91 -21.87 0.74
C TYR A 152 -0.22 -21.28 -0.09
N ALA A 153 -1.32 -20.83 0.52
CA ALA A 153 -2.40 -20.15 -0.19
C ALA A 153 -1.92 -18.91 -0.96
N TYR A 154 -0.90 -18.21 -0.47
CA TYR A 154 -0.34 -17.02 -1.11
C TYR A 154 0.88 -17.32 -1.97
N THR A 155 1.70 -18.27 -1.51
CA THR A 155 2.98 -18.60 -2.15
C THR A 155 2.78 -19.35 -3.47
N LEU A 156 1.79 -20.25 -3.57
CA LEU A 156 1.55 -21.03 -4.78
C LEU A 156 1.15 -20.17 -5.97
N ALA A 157 0.32 -19.13 -5.76
CA ALA A 157 -0.08 -18.18 -6.81
C ALA A 157 1.12 -17.40 -7.39
N ALA A 158 2.19 -17.22 -6.60
CA ALA A 158 3.42 -16.55 -7.00
C ALA A 158 4.55 -17.50 -7.40
N TYR A 159 4.24 -18.74 -7.73
CA TYR A 159 5.22 -19.79 -8.09
C TYR A 159 6.23 -20.14 -7.00
N GLY A 160 5.81 -20.14 -5.76
CA GLY A 160 6.64 -20.54 -4.62
C GLY A 160 7.34 -19.39 -3.91
N PHE A 161 8.07 -19.73 -2.85
CA PHE A 161 8.77 -18.75 -2.01
C PHE A 161 10.05 -18.26 -2.69
N LYS A 162 10.27 -16.95 -2.66
CA LYS A 162 11.40 -16.26 -3.29
C LYS A 162 12.30 -15.62 -2.23
N GLN A 163 13.28 -16.35 -1.77
CA GLN A 163 14.18 -15.94 -0.68
C GLN A 163 14.81 -14.55 -0.91
N ARG A 164 15.17 -14.21 -2.15
CA ARG A 164 15.79 -12.90 -2.46
C ARG A 164 14.80 -11.76 -2.36
N SER A 165 13.56 -11.91 -2.86
CA SER A 165 12.51 -10.91 -2.73
C SER A 165 12.06 -10.76 -1.28
N TYR A 166 11.94 -11.86 -0.53
CA TYR A 166 11.69 -11.83 0.91
C TYR A 166 12.76 -11.03 1.66
N ARG A 167 14.06 -11.23 1.34
CA ARG A 167 15.14 -10.44 1.94
C ARG A 167 15.07 -8.98 1.54
N ALA A 168 14.75 -8.66 0.28
CA ALA A 168 14.61 -7.29 -0.17
C ALA A 168 13.52 -6.54 0.62
N GLU A 169 12.38 -7.18 0.87
CA GLU A 169 11.33 -6.61 1.72
C GLU A 169 11.79 -6.45 3.18
N VAL A 170 12.32 -7.51 3.80
CA VAL A 170 12.76 -7.48 5.20
C VAL A 170 13.86 -6.46 5.42
N ASP A 171 14.93 -6.50 4.62
CA ASP A 171 16.10 -5.63 4.78
C ASP A 171 15.73 -4.16 4.46
N GLY A 172 14.89 -3.92 3.45
CA GLY A 172 14.41 -2.58 3.12
C GLY A 172 13.55 -1.99 4.24
N ILE A 173 12.60 -2.75 4.78
CA ILE A 173 11.77 -2.30 5.93
C ILE A 173 12.66 -1.98 7.14
N VAL A 174 13.61 -2.85 7.48
CA VAL A 174 14.54 -2.64 8.59
C VAL A 174 15.38 -1.38 8.36
N THR A 175 15.90 -1.19 7.13
CA THR A 175 16.69 -0.01 6.75
C THR A 175 15.87 1.28 6.87
N ALA A 176 14.59 1.27 6.47
CA ALA A 176 13.71 2.42 6.65
C ALA A 176 13.54 2.78 8.14
N ILE A 177 13.36 1.78 9.01
CA ILE A 177 13.26 1.98 10.47
C ILE A 177 14.59 2.49 11.04
N GLU A 178 15.73 1.95 10.62
CA GLU A 178 17.05 2.43 11.04
C GLU A 178 17.29 3.89 10.64
N ARG A 179 16.93 4.25 9.40
CA ARG A 179 17.02 5.65 8.92
C ARG A 179 16.10 6.57 9.74
N ALA A 180 14.87 6.15 10.02
CA ALA A 180 13.94 6.91 10.86
C ALA A 180 14.44 7.04 12.30
N HIS A 181 15.02 5.97 12.87
CA HIS A 181 15.62 5.98 14.20
C HIS A 181 16.81 6.94 14.30
N ALA A 182 17.71 6.90 13.32
CA ALA A 182 18.86 7.80 13.25
C ALA A 182 18.47 9.26 13.03
N ALA A 183 17.30 9.52 12.45
CA ALA A 183 16.77 10.86 12.20
C ALA A 183 15.95 11.44 13.35
N LEU A 184 15.83 10.75 14.50
CA LEU A 184 15.06 11.20 15.65
C LEU A 184 15.58 12.55 16.17
N ALA A 185 14.68 13.52 16.24
CA ALA A 185 14.93 14.86 16.76
C ALA A 185 13.69 15.39 17.50
N PRO A 186 13.85 16.41 18.38
CA PRO A 186 12.71 17.09 18.99
C PRO A 186 11.72 17.59 17.93
N GLY A 187 10.44 17.40 18.20
CA GLY A 187 9.41 17.78 17.24
C GLY A 187 8.00 17.61 17.78
N SER A 188 7.06 17.83 16.86
CA SER A 188 5.63 17.81 17.12
C SER A 188 4.87 17.06 16.05
N ILE A 189 3.63 16.72 16.35
CA ILE A 189 2.69 16.09 15.44
C ILE A 189 1.40 16.90 15.37
N THR A 190 0.81 16.98 14.17
CA THR A 190 -0.51 17.59 13.95
C THR A 190 -1.41 16.65 13.17
N LEU A 191 -2.71 16.74 13.40
CA LEU A 191 -3.74 15.88 12.81
C LEU A 191 -4.73 16.72 12.02
N GLY A 192 -4.97 16.34 10.76
CA GLY A 192 -5.95 16.95 9.89
C GLY A 192 -6.91 15.92 9.30
N ARG A 193 -8.12 16.37 8.97
CA ARG A 193 -9.18 15.54 8.36
C ARG A 193 -9.87 16.28 7.23
N THR A 194 -10.30 15.53 6.23
CA THR A 194 -11.15 15.99 5.13
C THR A 194 -11.90 14.80 4.55
N GLU A 195 -12.65 15.02 3.48
CA GLU A 195 -13.34 13.97 2.74
C GLU A 195 -12.88 13.93 1.29
N LEU A 196 -12.86 12.71 0.72
CA LEU A 196 -12.59 12.44 -0.68
C LEU A 196 -13.65 11.47 -1.22
N GLY A 197 -14.49 11.95 -2.08
CA GLY A 197 -15.68 11.21 -2.50
C GLY A 197 -15.67 10.72 -3.95
N ASP A 198 -14.56 10.86 -4.67
CA ASP A 198 -14.44 10.56 -6.09
C ASP A 198 -13.17 9.76 -6.46
N ALA A 199 -12.56 9.08 -5.45
CA ALA A 199 -11.39 8.22 -5.62
C ALA A 199 -11.64 6.77 -5.17
N SER A 200 -12.89 6.41 -4.88
CA SER A 200 -13.29 5.08 -4.45
C SER A 200 -14.73 4.78 -4.84
N ALA A 201 -15.04 3.52 -5.11
CA ALA A 201 -16.38 2.99 -5.34
C ALA A 201 -16.55 1.67 -4.57
N ASN A 202 -17.78 1.31 -4.19
CA ASN A 202 -18.07 0.02 -3.56
C ASN A 202 -18.31 -1.03 -4.64
N ARG A 203 -17.55 -2.12 -4.59
CA ARG A 203 -17.64 -3.24 -5.54
C ARG A 203 -18.57 -4.37 -5.07
N SER A 204 -19.06 -4.30 -3.83
CA SER A 204 -19.94 -5.31 -3.23
C SER A 204 -21.22 -4.69 -2.67
N ARG A 205 -21.91 -3.89 -3.49
CA ARG A 205 -23.10 -3.14 -3.11
C ARG A 205 -24.21 -4.03 -2.56
N ILE A 206 -24.38 -5.25 -3.09
CA ILE A 206 -25.38 -6.22 -2.64
C ILE A 206 -25.13 -6.64 -1.19
N ALA A 207 -23.87 -6.84 -0.81
CA ALA A 207 -23.48 -7.16 0.56
C ALA A 207 -23.66 -5.95 1.50
N PHE A 208 -23.16 -4.78 1.08
CA PHE A 208 -23.32 -3.53 1.83
C PHE A 208 -24.77 -3.22 2.19
N ASP A 209 -25.70 -3.39 1.24
CA ASP A 209 -27.12 -3.07 1.40
C ASP A 209 -27.85 -4.00 2.42
N ARG A 210 -27.24 -5.11 2.82
CA ARG A 210 -27.76 -5.99 3.89
C ARG A 210 -27.51 -5.47 5.30
N ASN A 211 -26.57 -4.57 5.48
CA ASN A 211 -26.28 -4.00 6.80
C ASN A 211 -27.48 -3.21 7.34
N PRO A 212 -27.63 -3.09 8.67
CA PRO A 212 -28.63 -2.25 9.30
C PRO A 212 -28.61 -0.82 8.77
N ALA A 213 -29.77 -0.20 8.67
CA ALA A 213 -29.90 1.18 8.19
C ALA A 213 -29.09 2.19 9.02
N SER A 214 -28.87 1.91 10.32
CA SER A 214 -28.03 2.72 11.21
C SER A 214 -26.57 2.78 10.74
N ASP A 215 -26.03 1.67 10.23
CA ASP A 215 -24.67 1.60 9.72
C ASP A 215 -24.57 2.21 8.31
N ARG A 216 -25.52 1.86 7.42
CA ARG A 216 -25.56 2.37 6.04
C ARG A 216 -25.70 3.90 5.96
N ARG A 217 -26.38 4.53 6.92
CA ARG A 217 -26.52 6.00 6.97
C ARG A 217 -25.20 6.74 7.23
N VAL A 218 -24.19 6.07 7.80
CA VAL A 218 -22.84 6.66 7.94
C VAL A 218 -22.15 6.78 6.58
N PHE A 219 -22.50 5.88 5.65
CA PHE A 219 -21.93 5.83 4.31
C PHE A 219 -23.03 5.94 3.23
N PRO A 220 -23.65 7.12 3.05
CA PRO A 220 -24.83 7.28 2.19
C PRO A 220 -24.55 6.98 0.71
N ARG A 221 -23.29 7.06 0.28
CA ARG A 221 -22.85 6.68 -1.06
C ARG A 221 -22.22 5.26 -1.10
N ALA A 222 -22.31 4.52 -0.01
CA ALA A 222 -21.65 3.21 0.18
C ALA A 222 -20.12 3.26 0.03
N ILE A 223 -19.49 4.39 0.29
CA ILE A 223 -18.03 4.57 0.35
C ILE A 223 -17.65 5.21 1.69
N ASP A 224 -16.45 4.94 2.18
CA ASP A 224 -15.87 5.70 3.29
C ASP A 224 -15.03 6.86 2.72
N PRO A 225 -15.54 8.11 2.76
CA PRO A 225 -14.85 9.25 2.18
C PRO A 225 -13.78 9.84 3.11
N ALA A 226 -13.63 9.31 4.34
CA ALA A 226 -12.76 9.91 5.34
C ALA A 226 -11.28 9.87 4.92
N VAL A 227 -10.65 11.04 4.93
CA VAL A 227 -9.21 11.22 4.78
C VAL A 227 -8.66 11.77 6.09
N THR A 228 -7.73 11.07 6.70
CA THR A 228 -7.03 11.50 7.91
C THR A 228 -5.55 11.63 7.62
N SER A 229 -4.93 12.76 7.98
CA SER A 229 -3.51 13.02 7.75
C SER A 229 -2.80 13.40 9.05
N LEU A 230 -1.68 12.74 9.34
CA LEU A 230 -0.78 13.02 10.44
C LEU A 230 0.50 13.64 9.87
N ARG A 231 0.92 14.81 10.37
CA ARG A 231 2.19 15.47 10.01
C ARG A 231 3.19 15.34 11.14
N LEU A 232 4.43 15.03 10.77
CA LEU A 232 5.60 15.07 11.66
C LEU A 232 6.44 16.30 11.31
N ARG A 233 6.71 17.14 12.29
CA ARG A 233 7.47 18.39 12.14
C ARG A 233 8.52 18.51 13.24
N ARG A 234 9.73 18.89 12.89
CA ARG A 234 10.78 19.24 13.86
C ARG A 234 10.48 20.57 14.55
N ASP A 235 11.09 20.80 15.70
CA ASP A 235 10.91 22.05 16.45
C ASP A 235 11.51 23.27 15.71
N ASP A 236 12.42 23.05 14.76
CA ASP A 236 12.93 24.08 13.85
C ASP A 236 11.93 24.50 12.76
N GLY A 237 10.73 23.88 12.73
CA GLY A 237 9.68 24.14 11.75
C GLY A 237 9.75 23.28 10.47
N THR A 238 10.76 22.39 10.34
CA THR A 238 10.92 21.53 9.16
C THR A 238 9.92 20.36 9.18
N ASP A 239 9.09 20.25 8.15
CA ASP A 239 8.26 19.07 7.92
C ASP A 239 9.15 17.91 7.44
N ILE A 240 9.11 16.76 8.14
CA ILE A 240 9.93 15.58 7.80
C ILE A 240 9.11 14.43 7.23
N GLY A 241 7.80 14.44 7.43
CA GLY A 241 6.93 13.40 6.90
C GLY A 241 5.46 13.61 7.20
N HIS A 242 4.63 12.91 6.43
CA HIS A 242 3.22 12.79 6.73
C HIS A 242 2.67 11.41 6.33
N ILE A 243 1.58 11.03 7.00
CA ILE A 243 0.86 9.78 6.77
C ILE A 243 -0.58 10.16 6.47
N THR A 244 -1.12 9.75 5.33
CA THR A 244 -2.49 10.05 4.89
C THR A 244 -3.26 8.77 4.66
N TRP A 245 -4.22 8.46 5.52
CA TRP A 245 -5.09 7.28 5.42
C TRP A 245 -6.30 7.54 4.54
N PHE A 246 -6.59 6.62 3.62
CA PHE A 246 -7.79 6.61 2.79
C PHE A 246 -8.15 5.21 2.33
N ALA A 247 -9.45 4.89 2.28
CA ALA A 247 -9.98 3.59 1.91
C ALA A 247 -10.15 3.46 0.39
N THR A 248 -9.15 2.86 -0.30
CA THR A 248 -9.28 2.44 -1.71
C THR A 248 -8.18 1.45 -2.06
N HIS A 249 -8.51 0.40 -2.81
CA HIS A 249 -7.54 -0.61 -3.26
C HIS A 249 -6.42 -0.01 -4.14
N GLY A 250 -5.25 -0.65 -4.14
CA GLY A 250 -4.13 -0.36 -5.07
C GLY A 250 -4.26 -1.15 -6.36
N THR A 251 -5.37 -1.00 -7.09
CA THR A 251 -5.76 -1.83 -8.24
C THR A 251 -6.09 -1.03 -9.50
N SER A 252 -5.66 0.22 -9.58
CA SER A 252 -5.93 1.08 -10.74
C SER A 252 -5.28 0.58 -12.03
N LEU A 253 -4.12 -0.09 -11.95
CA LEU A 253 -3.39 -0.63 -13.12
C LEU A 253 -3.94 -1.97 -13.60
N THR A 254 -4.81 -2.62 -12.81
CA THR A 254 -5.45 -3.92 -13.06
C THR A 254 -4.48 -5.12 -13.16
N ASP A 255 -5.03 -6.32 -13.27
CA ASP A 255 -4.34 -7.60 -13.43
C ASP A 255 -3.54 -7.73 -14.73
N ARG A 256 -3.83 -6.87 -15.71
CA ARG A 256 -3.13 -6.84 -17.02
C ARG A 256 -1.79 -6.11 -16.98
N ASN A 257 -1.50 -5.38 -15.89
CA ASN A 257 -0.20 -4.75 -15.72
C ASN A 257 0.82 -5.78 -15.26
N THR A 258 1.99 -5.80 -15.92
CA THR A 258 3.13 -6.66 -15.57
C THR A 258 4.37 -5.86 -15.16
N LEU A 259 4.25 -4.54 -15.00
CA LEU A 259 5.33 -3.70 -14.49
C LEU A 259 5.17 -3.53 -12.98
N ILE A 260 6.24 -3.78 -12.23
CA ILE A 260 6.28 -3.51 -10.80
C ILE A 260 6.02 -2.02 -10.55
N SER A 261 5.16 -1.72 -9.56
CA SER A 261 4.70 -0.36 -9.28
C SER A 261 4.07 -0.24 -7.90
N GLY A 262 4.06 0.95 -7.33
CA GLY A 262 3.29 1.31 -6.14
C GLY A 262 1.81 1.60 -6.38
N ASP A 263 1.30 1.50 -7.63
CA ASP A 263 -0.06 1.86 -8.05
C ASP A 263 -0.48 3.27 -7.59
N ASN A 264 -1.77 3.55 -7.42
CA ASN A 264 -2.30 4.89 -7.11
C ASN A 264 -1.77 5.47 -5.79
N LYS A 265 -1.56 4.65 -4.76
CA LYS A 265 -1.02 5.10 -3.47
C LYS A 265 0.48 5.41 -3.56
N GLY A 266 1.25 4.61 -4.31
CA GLY A 266 2.65 4.91 -4.61
C GLY A 266 2.78 6.19 -5.42
N TYR A 267 1.89 6.44 -6.39
CA TYR A 267 1.87 7.71 -7.12
C TYR A 267 1.50 8.90 -6.23
N ALA A 268 0.54 8.75 -5.31
CA ALA A 268 0.22 9.79 -4.34
C ALA A 268 1.44 10.15 -3.47
N SER A 269 2.18 9.13 -3.00
CA SER A 269 3.43 9.31 -2.24
C SER A 269 4.51 10.01 -3.08
N TYR A 270 4.73 9.56 -4.31
CA TYR A 270 5.67 10.18 -5.25
C TYR A 270 5.36 11.67 -5.49
N ARG A 271 4.07 12.00 -5.73
CA ARG A 271 3.63 13.39 -5.90
C ARG A 271 3.94 14.25 -4.68
N ALA A 272 3.58 13.77 -3.48
CA ALA A 272 3.81 14.49 -2.24
C ALA A 272 5.31 14.72 -1.96
N GLU A 273 6.15 13.70 -2.17
CA GLU A 273 7.59 13.74 -1.99
C GLU A 273 8.29 14.63 -3.03
N THR A 274 7.83 14.60 -4.28
CA THR A 274 8.38 15.44 -5.37
C THR A 274 8.03 16.93 -5.19
N GLU A 275 6.83 17.23 -4.72
CA GLU A 275 6.41 18.61 -4.45
C GLU A 275 7.05 19.19 -3.16
N ASN A 276 7.46 18.32 -2.24
CA ASN A 276 8.06 18.69 -0.95
C ASN A 276 9.38 17.92 -0.72
N PRO A 277 10.47 18.28 -1.40
CA PRO A 277 11.75 17.56 -1.26
C PRO A 277 12.22 17.49 0.21
N GLY A 278 12.56 16.29 0.66
CA GLY A 278 12.96 16.02 2.04
C GLY A 278 11.82 15.57 2.96
N VAL A 279 10.57 15.67 2.53
CA VAL A 279 9.41 15.08 3.21
C VAL A 279 9.23 13.64 2.76
N ILE A 280 9.02 12.71 3.69
CA ILE A 280 8.64 11.33 3.41
C ILE A 280 7.12 11.21 3.57
N ALA A 281 6.41 10.79 2.51
CA ALA A 281 4.95 10.76 2.48
C ALA A 281 4.41 9.37 2.19
N SER A 282 3.42 8.92 2.98
CA SER A 282 2.76 7.62 2.78
C SER A 282 1.25 7.71 2.75
N PHE A 283 0.64 6.79 2.01
CA PHE A 283 -0.81 6.68 1.84
C PHE A 283 -1.32 5.28 2.20
N PRO A 284 -1.31 4.90 3.50
CA PRO A 284 -1.78 3.59 3.93
C PRO A 284 -3.28 3.36 3.70
N GLN A 285 -3.66 2.09 3.81
CA GLN A 285 -5.05 1.65 3.79
C GLN A 285 -5.75 1.86 5.12
N THR A 286 -7.10 1.79 5.08
CA THR A 286 -7.97 1.62 6.25
C THR A 286 -8.89 0.40 6.02
N ASN A 287 -10.20 0.56 6.14
CA ASN A 287 -11.27 -0.41 5.87
C ASN A 287 -11.60 -0.43 4.37
N ALA A 288 -10.69 -0.94 3.55
CA ALA A 288 -10.83 -0.88 2.09
C ALA A 288 -11.28 -2.20 1.44
N GLY A 289 -11.78 -3.18 2.21
CA GLY A 289 -12.08 -4.51 1.70
C GLY A 289 -13.05 -4.51 0.51
N ASP A 290 -14.10 -3.70 0.57
CA ASP A 290 -15.11 -3.54 -0.48
C ASP A 290 -14.92 -2.26 -1.33
N MET A 291 -13.76 -1.55 -1.18
CA MET A 291 -13.48 -0.28 -1.86
C MET A 291 -12.50 -0.45 -3.01
N THR A 292 -12.91 -0.09 -4.22
CA THR A 292 -12.07 -0.11 -5.42
C THR A 292 -11.80 1.29 -5.98
N PRO A 293 -10.60 1.54 -6.58
CA PRO A 293 -10.33 2.77 -7.31
C PRO A 293 -11.00 2.79 -8.70
N ASN A 294 -11.54 1.66 -9.15
CA ASN A 294 -12.21 1.51 -10.44
C ASN A 294 -13.62 2.10 -10.35
N LEU A 295 -13.76 3.41 -10.61
CA LEU A 295 -15.01 4.16 -10.42
C LEU A 295 -16.16 3.67 -11.33
N TRP A 296 -15.83 2.98 -12.41
CA TRP A 296 -16.79 2.27 -13.26
C TRP A 296 -16.85 0.79 -12.84
N VAL A 297 -17.55 0.54 -11.77
CA VAL A 297 -17.80 -0.81 -11.26
C VAL A 297 -18.76 -1.52 -12.20
N ARG A 298 -18.23 -2.44 -13.01
CA ARG A 298 -18.99 -3.21 -14.00
C ARG A 298 -18.25 -4.47 -14.41
N PRO A 299 -18.98 -5.58 -14.66
CA PRO A 299 -18.39 -6.86 -15.03
C PRO A 299 -17.51 -6.77 -16.27
N LEU A 300 -16.36 -7.45 -16.26
CA LEU A 300 -15.40 -7.62 -17.34
C LEU A 300 -14.75 -6.34 -17.90
N ARG A 301 -15.11 -5.18 -17.35
CA ARG A 301 -14.55 -3.88 -17.79
C ARG A 301 -14.54 -2.87 -16.64
N PRO A 302 -14.05 -3.22 -15.45
CA PRO A 302 -13.86 -2.22 -14.41
C PRO A 302 -12.84 -1.18 -14.86
N GLY A 303 -12.85 0.01 -14.27
CA GLY A 303 -11.94 1.08 -14.61
C GLY A 303 -12.50 2.44 -14.24
N GLY A 304 -12.10 3.49 -14.96
CA GLY A 304 -12.55 4.87 -14.71
C GLY A 304 -11.62 5.64 -13.77
N PRO A 305 -11.64 6.98 -13.89
CA PRO A 305 -12.59 7.77 -14.67
C PRO A 305 -12.34 7.85 -16.18
N THR A 306 -11.29 7.21 -16.70
CA THR A 306 -10.98 7.15 -18.14
C THR A 306 -10.91 5.69 -18.63
N ALA A 307 -10.76 5.48 -19.93
CA ALA A 307 -10.55 4.15 -20.50
C ALA A 307 -9.10 3.65 -20.36
N ASP A 308 -8.17 4.49 -19.98
CA ASP A 308 -6.75 4.18 -19.82
C ASP A 308 -6.38 3.98 -18.34
N ASN A 309 -6.01 2.75 -17.98
CA ASN A 309 -5.72 2.37 -16.60
C ASN A 309 -4.50 3.09 -16.01
N ARG A 310 -3.49 3.40 -16.85
CA ARG A 310 -2.34 4.20 -16.43
C ARG A 310 -2.76 5.60 -16.03
N THR A 311 -3.55 6.26 -16.85
CA THR A 311 -4.13 7.58 -16.56
C THR A 311 -5.01 7.54 -15.32
N ASN A 312 -5.83 6.49 -15.16
CA ASN A 312 -6.67 6.30 -13.97
C ASN A 312 -5.82 6.21 -12.69
N CYS A 313 -4.72 5.45 -12.72
CA CYS A 313 -3.78 5.35 -11.59
C CYS A 313 -3.25 6.74 -11.18
N LEU A 314 -2.83 7.55 -12.15
CA LEU A 314 -2.34 8.91 -11.90
C LEU A 314 -3.44 9.81 -11.33
N ILE A 315 -4.67 9.75 -11.88
CA ILE A 315 -5.81 10.56 -11.41
C ILE A 315 -6.20 10.19 -9.98
N ILE A 316 -6.34 8.90 -9.68
CA ILE A 316 -6.76 8.44 -8.34
C ILE A 316 -5.68 8.76 -7.30
N GLY A 317 -4.40 8.60 -7.65
CA GLY A 317 -3.29 8.98 -6.78
C GLY A 317 -3.21 10.49 -6.54
N ASP A 318 -3.38 11.31 -7.59
CA ASP A 318 -3.40 12.78 -7.47
C ASP A 318 -4.57 13.28 -6.60
N ARG A 319 -5.75 12.66 -6.70
CA ARG A 319 -6.90 12.97 -5.82
C ARG A 319 -6.58 12.68 -4.36
N GLN A 320 -5.97 11.53 -4.05
CA GLN A 320 -5.52 11.21 -2.69
C GLN A 320 -4.47 12.19 -2.19
N HIS A 321 -3.47 12.53 -3.01
CA HIS A 321 -2.45 13.52 -2.67
C HIS A 321 -3.07 14.89 -2.33
N ARG A 322 -3.97 15.41 -3.17
CA ARG A 322 -4.65 16.70 -2.93
C ARG A 322 -5.52 16.69 -1.69
N ALA A 323 -6.25 15.59 -1.45
CA ALA A 323 -7.03 15.45 -0.24
C ALA A 323 -6.14 15.42 1.01
N GLY A 324 -5.00 14.72 0.95
CA GLY A 324 -3.98 14.75 2.00
C GLY A 324 -3.45 16.16 2.27
N ALA A 325 -3.10 16.90 1.21
CA ALA A 325 -2.66 18.29 1.33
C ALA A 325 -3.74 19.20 1.95
N THR A 326 -5.02 19.01 1.57
CA THR A 326 -6.15 19.71 2.17
C THR A 326 -6.28 19.41 3.65
N ALA A 327 -6.24 18.14 4.05
CA ALA A 327 -6.28 17.72 5.45
C ALA A 327 -5.13 18.35 6.25
N LEU A 328 -3.91 18.32 5.70
CA LEU A 328 -2.72 18.93 6.34
C LEU A 328 -2.81 20.46 6.44
N GLY A 329 -3.48 21.12 5.47
CA GLY A 329 -3.73 22.56 5.52
C GLY A 329 -4.67 22.95 6.67
N GLY A 330 -5.60 22.09 7.06
CA GLY A 330 -6.50 22.25 8.21
C GLY A 330 -6.05 21.56 9.49
N ALA A 331 -4.81 21.02 9.52
CA ALA A 331 -4.33 20.22 10.64
C ALA A 331 -4.21 21.06 11.93
N ARG A 332 -4.66 20.46 13.03
CA ARG A 332 -4.61 21.02 14.38
C ARG A 332 -3.59 20.26 15.25
N THR A 333 -3.04 20.94 16.24
CA THR A 333 -2.32 20.31 17.33
C THR A 333 -3.26 19.38 18.11
N MET A 334 -2.76 18.22 18.49
CA MET A 334 -3.52 17.26 19.28
C MET A 334 -3.68 17.76 20.72
N SER A 335 -4.80 17.42 21.35
CA SER A 335 -5.10 17.80 22.73
C SER A 335 -4.40 16.92 23.73
N ARG A 336 -4.10 15.67 23.37
CA ARG A 336 -3.35 14.71 24.17
C ARG A 336 -1.93 14.60 23.66
N SER A 337 -1.00 14.35 24.57
CA SER A 337 0.39 14.04 24.27
C SER A 337 0.68 12.56 24.47
N GLY A 338 1.86 12.13 24.00
CA GLY A 338 2.38 10.81 24.25
C GLY A 338 1.96 9.74 23.24
N VAL A 339 2.57 8.58 23.39
CA VAL A 339 2.28 7.39 22.59
C VAL A 339 2.05 6.19 23.51
N ALA A 340 1.24 5.25 23.07
CA ALA A 340 1.02 3.98 23.76
C ALA A 340 0.75 2.88 22.73
N SER A 341 1.13 1.64 23.04
CA SER A 341 0.85 0.49 22.20
C SER A 341 0.57 -0.76 23.02
N ALA A 342 -0.32 -1.61 22.50
CA ALA A 342 -0.61 -2.93 23.05
C ALA A 342 -0.81 -3.92 21.90
N VAL A 343 -0.39 -5.16 22.10
CA VAL A 343 -0.54 -6.25 21.12
C VAL A 343 -0.88 -7.55 21.82
N THR A 344 -1.73 -8.35 21.18
CA THR A 344 -1.99 -9.74 21.55
C THR A 344 -2.11 -10.57 20.28
N TYR A 345 -1.70 -11.83 20.34
CA TYR A 345 -1.97 -12.79 19.26
C TYR A 345 -3.20 -13.61 19.61
N VAL A 346 -4.02 -13.87 18.63
CA VAL A 346 -5.29 -14.60 18.76
C VAL A 346 -5.32 -15.75 17.76
N ASP A 347 -5.66 -16.94 18.21
CA ASP A 347 -6.01 -18.03 17.29
C ASP A 347 -7.44 -17.80 16.80
N LEU A 348 -7.58 -17.15 15.66
CA LEU A 348 -8.88 -16.85 15.06
C LEU A 348 -9.66 -18.08 14.60
N ALA A 349 -9.03 -19.25 14.54
CA ALA A 349 -9.73 -20.50 14.26
C ALA A 349 -10.45 -21.09 15.50
N ALA A 350 -10.27 -20.52 16.69
CA ALA A 350 -10.74 -21.13 17.93
C ALA A 350 -11.30 -20.13 18.98
N VAL A 351 -11.78 -18.97 18.54
CA VAL A 351 -12.34 -17.96 19.46
C VAL A 351 -13.75 -18.35 19.89
N ALA A 352 -13.95 -18.49 21.20
CA ALA A 352 -15.28 -18.50 21.81
C ALA A 352 -15.77 -17.05 21.99
N ILE A 353 -16.92 -16.73 21.44
CA ILE A 353 -17.47 -15.38 21.36
C ILE A 353 -18.63 -15.21 22.34
N ASP A 354 -18.53 -14.23 23.22
CA ASP A 354 -19.60 -13.82 24.11
C ASP A 354 -20.76 -13.19 23.30
N GLY A 355 -22.01 -13.50 23.66
CA GLY A 355 -23.20 -13.04 22.97
C GLY A 355 -23.33 -11.51 22.83
N ARG A 356 -22.70 -10.72 23.72
CA ARG A 356 -22.70 -9.25 23.62
C ARG A 356 -22.02 -8.72 22.36
N TYR A 357 -21.22 -9.54 21.66
CA TYR A 357 -20.55 -9.17 20.40
C TYR A 357 -21.25 -9.75 19.17
N THR A 358 -22.36 -10.46 19.34
CA THR A 358 -23.17 -10.98 18.23
C THR A 358 -24.46 -10.17 18.09
N PRO A 359 -24.98 -9.98 16.87
CA PRO A 359 -26.19 -9.20 16.62
C PRO A 359 -27.44 -9.76 17.30
N ASP A 360 -27.50 -11.08 17.52
CA ASP A 360 -28.65 -11.78 18.13
C ASP A 360 -28.50 -12.05 19.64
N GLY A 361 -27.40 -11.61 20.25
CA GLY A 361 -27.11 -11.77 21.66
C GLY A 361 -26.75 -13.21 22.11
N ARG A 362 -26.53 -14.14 21.17
CA ARG A 362 -26.19 -15.53 21.46
C ARG A 362 -24.68 -15.78 21.39
N PRO A 363 -24.12 -16.59 22.29
CA PRO A 363 -22.74 -17.02 22.16
C PRO A 363 -22.48 -17.71 20.82
N ALA A 364 -21.30 -17.46 20.27
CA ALA A 364 -20.88 -18.01 18.98
C ALA A 364 -19.42 -18.48 19.04
N ARG A 365 -18.88 -18.94 17.92
CA ARG A 365 -17.47 -19.31 17.79
C ARG A 365 -16.99 -19.15 16.36
N THR A 366 -15.69 -18.97 16.22
CA THR A 366 -14.99 -19.10 14.94
C THR A 366 -14.49 -20.54 14.73
N GLY A 367 -13.94 -20.82 13.58
CA GLY A 367 -13.36 -22.13 13.25
C GLY A 367 -12.27 -22.07 12.20
N ALA A 368 -11.76 -23.24 11.83
CA ALA A 368 -10.68 -23.36 10.84
C ALA A 368 -10.97 -22.59 9.56
N ALA A 369 -9.94 -21.99 9.01
CA ALA A 369 -10.05 -21.16 7.82
C ALA A 369 -10.57 -21.94 6.61
N CYS A 370 -11.59 -21.38 5.93
CA CYS A 370 -12.20 -21.98 4.74
C CYS A 370 -12.47 -20.89 3.68
N MET A 371 -12.01 -21.14 2.47
CA MET A 371 -12.29 -20.30 1.31
C MET A 371 -13.56 -20.75 0.61
N GLY A 372 -14.41 -19.82 0.23
CA GLY A 372 -15.71 -20.08 -0.41
C GLY A 372 -15.69 -20.02 -1.94
N ALA A 373 -16.78 -20.45 -2.57
CA ALA A 373 -16.94 -20.40 -4.02
C ALA A 373 -16.85 -18.97 -4.57
N ALA A 374 -17.40 -17.99 -3.86
CA ALA A 374 -17.34 -16.59 -4.28
C ALA A 374 -15.89 -16.05 -4.38
N ALA A 375 -14.95 -16.59 -3.59
CA ALA A 375 -13.53 -16.26 -3.69
C ALA A 375 -12.94 -16.69 -5.06
N PHE A 376 -13.29 -17.88 -5.52
CA PHE A 376 -12.89 -18.39 -6.84
C PHE A 376 -13.67 -17.76 -7.99
N GLY A 377 -14.90 -17.29 -7.71
CA GLY A 377 -15.71 -16.53 -8.65
C GLY A 377 -15.21 -15.10 -8.86
N THR A 378 -14.37 -14.60 -7.95
CA THR A 378 -13.87 -13.22 -7.87
C THR A 378 -14.98 -12.16 -7.77
N SER A 379 -14.65 -10.88 -7.59
CA SER A 379 -15.68 -9.82 -7.63
C SER A 379 -16.22 -9.66 -9.04
N ARG A 380 -17.51 -9.82 -9.24
CA ARG A 380 -18.14 -9.64 -10.55
C ARG A 380 -18.02 -8.22 -11.08
N GLU A 381 -18.16 -7.26 -10.22
CA GLU A 381 -18.19 -5.84 -10.58
C GLU A 381 -16.80 -5.25 -10.79
N ASP A 382 -15.75 -5.89 -10.27
CA ASP A 382 -14.38 -5.34 -10.29
C ASP A 382 -13.33 -6.36 -10.75
N ASN A 383 -13.66 -7.14 -11.79
CA ASN A 383 -12.76 -8.11 -12.40
C ASN A 383 -12.77 -8.03 -13.92
N TRP A 384 -11.59 -8.17 -14.54
CA TRP A 384 -11.42 -8.22 -15.99
C TRP A 384 -11.57 -9.63 -16.58
N ASN A 385 -11.48 -10.66 -15.76
CA ASN A 385 -11.54 -12.05 -16.17
C ASN A 385 -12.94 -12.64 -15.95
N LEU A 386 -13.25 -13.71 -16.70
CA LEU A 386 -14.43 -14.51 -16.40
C LEU A 386 -14.21 -15.26 -15.08
N PRO A 387 -15.26 -15.44 -14.25
CA PRO A 387 -15.18 -16.30 -13.08
C PRO A 387 -14.67 -17.70 -13.45
N VAL A 388 -14.00 -18.35 -12.52
CA VAL A 388 -13.63 -19.78 -12.69
C VAL A 388 -14.93 -20.57 -12.92
N PRO A 389 -15.02 -21.39 -13.97
CA PRO A 389 -16.23 -22.16 -14.25
C PRO A 389 -16.74 -22.91 -13.02
N LEU A 390 -18.04 -22.89 -12.79
CA LEU A 390 -18.76 -23.49 -11.66
C LEU A 390 -18.74 -22.69 -10.36
N PHE A 391 -17.94 -21.63 -10.24
CA PHE A 391 -17.89 -20.78 -9.05
C PHE A 391 -18.40 -19.37 -9.34
N ASP A 392 -19.18 -18.84 -8.40
CA ASP A 392 -19.75 -17.51 -8.55
C ASP A 392 -20.15 -16.91 -7.21
N GLU A 393 -20.34 -15.60 -7.17
CA GLU A 393 -20.90 -14.89 -6.04
C GLU A 393 -22.33 -15.31 -5.74
N GLY A 394 -22.70 -15.28 -4.47
CA GLY A 394 -24.03 -15.67 -4.00
C GLY A 394 -24.26 -17.18 -3.90
N GLN A 395 -23.31 -18.00 -4.32
CA GLN A 395 -23.45 -19.46 -4.24
C GLN A 395 -23.42 -19.96 -2.81
N ARG A 396 -24.36 -20.88 -2.52
CA ARG A 396 -24.55 -21.50 -1.21
C ARG A 396 -24.81 -22.98 -1.38
N THR A 397 -24.25 -23.80 -0.50
CA THR A 397 -24.56 -25.25 -0.48
C THR A 397 -24.77 -25.78 0.92
N PRO A 398 -25.34 -27.00 1.02
CA PRO A 398 -25.32 -27.76 2.26
C PRO A 398 -23.86 -28.00 2.69
N ILE A 399 -23.49 -27.47 3.84
CA ILE A 399 -22.18 -27.61 4.45
C ILE A 399 -22.14 -28.91 5.26
N PRO A 400 -20.98 -29.61 5.33
CA PRO A 400 -20.80 -30.74 6.24
C PRO A 400 -21.23 -30.35 7.68
N PRO A 401 -21.92 -31.23 8.43
CA PRO A 401 -22.42 -30.90 9.75
C PRO A 401 -21.35 -30.33 10.72
N SER A 402 -20.11 -30.81 10.61
CA SER A 402 -18.98 -30.38 11.44
C SER A 402 -18.57 -28.91 11.22
N LEU A 403 -18.89 -28.31 10.09
CA LEU A 403 -18.55 -26.93 9.74
C LEU A 403 -19.77 -26.02 9.62
N ARG A 404 -21.01 -26.60 9.67
CA ARG A 404 -22.24 -25.86 9.41
C ARG A 404 -22.45 -24.68 10.33
N ASP A 405 -22.23 -24.85 11.62
CA ASP A 405 -22.47 -23.83 12.64
C ASP A 405 -21.50 -22.64 12.55
N ILE A 406 -20.39 -22.82 11.83
CA ILE A 406 -19.30 -21.84 11.72
C ILE A 406 -19.32 -21.16 10.35
N GLN A 407 -19.35 -21.96 9.26
CA GLN A 407 -19.14 -21.49 7.89
C GLN A 407 -20.44 -21.29 7.08
N ALA A 408 -21.61 -21.66 7.61
CA ALA A 408 -22.85 -21.40 6.90
C ALA A 408 -23.09 -19.90 6.69
N PRO A 409 -23.60 -19.45 5.53
CA PRO A 409 -24.07 -20.24 4.37
C PRO A 409 -23.02 -20.46 3.26
N LYS A 410 -21.72 -20.31 3.54
CA LYS A 410 -20.62 -20.40 2.57
C LYS A 410 -20.58 -21.77 1.86
N LEU A 411 -20.49 -21.76 0.52
CA LEU A 411 -20.05 -22.92 -0.24
C LEU A 411 -18.53 -23.07 -0.10
N ILE A 412 -18.08 -24.01 0.73
CA ILE A 412 -16.65 -24.25 0.94
C ILE A 412 -16.05 -24.95 -0.27
N VAL A 413 -15.00 -24.36 -0.86
CA VAL A 413 -14.19 -24.94 -1.93
C VAL A 413 -12.86 -25.41 -1.41
N ALA A 414 -12.20 -24.63 -0.53
CA ALA A 414 -10.92 -24.99 0.03
C ALA A 414 -10.89 -24.80 1.55
N PRO A 415 -10.76 -25.89 2.35
CA PRO A 415 -10.63 -25.80 3.81
C PRO A 415 -9.17 -25.52 4.20
N LEU A 416 -8.68 -24.33 3.89
CA LEU A 416 -7.25 -23.92 3.98
C LEU A 416 -6.65 -24.09 5.37
N GLY A 417 -7.47 -23.99 6.42
CA GLY A 417 -7.05 -24.18 7.81
C GLY A 417 -6.81 -25.62 8.22
N LEU A 418 -7.25 -26.58 7.40
CA LEU A 418 -7.18 -28.02 7.67
C LEU A 418 -6.21 -28.78 6.75
N LEU A 419 -5.58 -28.08 5.78
CA LEU A 419 -4.68 -28.70 4.81
C LEU A 419 -3.31 -28.99 5.43
N PRO A 420 -2.70 -30.15 5.14
CA PRO A 420 -1.36 -30.48 5.62
C PRO A 420 -0.28 -29.75 4.79
N PRO A 421 0.96 -29.64 5.28
CA PRO A 421 1.47 -30.09 6.57
C PRO A 421 1.11 -29.17 7.74
N TRP A 422 0.62 -27.98 7.48
CA TRP A 422 0.09 -26.96 8.39
C TRP A 422 -1.01 -26.18 7.69
N PRO A 423 -1.80 -25.34 8.40
CA PRO A 423 -2.76 -24.42 7.78
C PRO A 423 -2.10 -23.59 6.67
N TRP A 424 -2.72 -23.57 5.47
CA TRP A 424 -2.21 -22.86 4.29
C TRP A 424 -2.42 -21.36 4.35
N ILE A 425 -3.12 -20.88 5.38
CA ILE A 425 -3.31 -19.47 5.73
C ILE A 425 -3.00 -19.29 7.22
N PRO A 426 -2.50 -18.14 7.69
CA PRO A 426 -2.23 -17.92 9.10
C PRO A 426 -3.54 -17.86 9.89
N GLN A 427 -3.62 -18.60 11.01
CA GLN A 427 -4.77 -18.61 11.92
C GLN A 427 -4.47 -17.87 13.24
N ILE A 428 -3.20 -17.88 13.67
CA ILE A 428 -2.73 -17.11 14.83
C ILE A 428 -2.25 -15.74 14.33
N LEU A 429 -3.03 -14.70 14.64
CA LEU A 429 -2.87 -13.38 14.08
C LEU A 429 -2.71 -12.31 15.16
N PRO A 430 -1.90 -11.26 14.92
CA PRO A 430 -1.77 -10.15 15.84
C PRO A 430 -2.99 -9.21 15.76
N ILE A 431 -3.46 -8.77 16.90
CA ILE A 431 -4.36 -7.63 17.08
C ILE A 431 -3.60 -6.59 17.88
N GLN A 432 -3.48 -5.38 17.34
CA GLN A 432 -2.66 -4.34 17.94
C GLN A 432 -3.44 -3.03 18.04
N LEU A 433 -3.24 -2.31 19.15
CA LEU A 433 -3.66 -0.92 19.30
C LEU A 433 -2.43 -0.03 19.42
N MET A 434 -2.45 1.10 18.70
CA MET A 434 -1.47 2.16 18.82
C MET A 434 -2.18 3.49 19.06
N ARG A 435 -1.68 4.30 20.00
CA ARG A 435 -2.16 5.65 20.23
C ARG A 435 -1.03 6.64 20.00
N ILE A 436 -1.28 7.65 19.21
CA ILE A 436 -0.38 8.78 18.94
C ILE A 436 -1.18 10.05 19.22
N GLY A 437 -0.97 10.64 20.39
CA GLY A 437 -1.79 11.77 20.84
C GLY A 437 -3.28 11.41 20.92
N ASP A 438 -4.12 12.13 20.17
CA ASP A 438 -5.57 11.87 20.06
C ASP A 438 -5.89 10.70 19.13
N LEU A 439 -5.01 10.35 18.19
CA LEU A 439 -5.26 9.31 17.19
C LEU A 439 -5.03 7.91 17.75
N VAL A 440 -5.99 7.01 17.56
CA VAL A 440 -5.91 5.58 17.89
C VAL A 440 -5.98 4.76 16.60
N LEU A 441 -5.01 3.88 16.39
CA LEU A 441 -5.00 2.91 15.30
C LEU A 441 -5.38 1.54 15.84
N ALA A 442 -6.50 1.00 15.35
CA ALA A 442 -6.90 -0.40 15.56
C ALA A 442 -6.33 -1.23 14.42
N CYS A 443 -5.24 -1.96 14.68
CA CYS A 443 -4.44 -2.63 13.66
C CYS A 443 -4.77 -4.11 13.57
N ALA A 444 -5.06 -4.60 12.36
CA ALA A 444 -5.45 -5.98 12.11
C ALA A 444 -4.86 -6.53 10.79
N ALA A 445 -4.64 -7.85 10.79
CA ALA A 445 -4.01 -8.58 9.69
C ALA A 445 -5.03 -9.05 8.63
N ALA A 446 -5.93 -8.16 8.19
CA ALA A 446 -7.01 -8.50 7.24
C ALA A 446 -7.58 -7.25 6.54
N GLU A 447 -8.42 -7.49 5.53
CA GLU A 447 -9.16 -6.52 4.73
C GLU A 447 -10.59 -6.38 5.27
N PHE A 448 -10.87 -5.32 6.00
CA PHE A 448 -12.22 -5.09 6.53
C PHE A 448 -13.07 -4.31 5.52
N THR A 449 -14.33 -4.70 5.35
CA THR A 449 -15.32 -3.85 4.66
C THR A 449 -15.54 -2.56 5.42
N ILE A 450 -16.09 -1.52 4.77
CA ILE A 450 -16.28 -0.22 5.42
C ILE A 450 -17.18 -0.31 6.66
N VAL A 451 -18.22 -1.16 6.63
CA VAL A 451 -19.11 -1.34 7.79
C VAL A 451 -18.45 -2.20 8.88
N ALA A 452 -17.70 -3.22 8.52
CA ALA A 452 -16.91 -4.00 9.48
C ALA A 452 -15.91 -3.10 10.21
N GLY A 453 -15.19 -2.24 9.47
CA GLY A 453 -14.27 -1.26 10.03
C GLY A 453 -14.95 -0.24 10.95
N LEU A 454 -16.12 0.27 10.58
CA LEU A 454 -16.91 1.16 11.42
C LEU A 454 -17.26 0.52 12.77
N ARG A 455 -17.67 -0.77 12.77
CA ARG A 455 -18.00 -1.48 14.01
C ARG A 455 -16.78 -1.67 14.91
N VAL A 456 -15.59 -1.95 14.36
CA VAL A 456 -14.32 -1.98 15.11
C VAL A 456 -14.03 -0.61 15.73
N ARG A 457 -14.10 0.46 14.93
CA ARG A 457 -13.87 1.84 15.40
C ARG A 457 -14.78 2.20 16.56
N ARG A 458 -16.08 1.91 16.46
CA ARG A 458 -17.07 2.14 17.55
C ARG A 458 -16.75 1.35 18.81
N THR A 459 -16.36 0.08 18.68
CA THR A 459 -16.00 -0.79 19.80
C THR A 459 -14.79 -0.23 20.54
N VAL A 460 -13.72 0.11 19.82
CA VAL A 460 -12.49 0.67 20.40
C VAL A 460 -12.77 2.04 21.02
N ALA A 461 -13.51 2.92 20.34
CA ALA A 461 -13.86 4.24 20.84
C ALA A 461 -14.64 4.17 22.15
N THR A 462 -15.65 3.28 22.21
CA THR A 462 -16.44 3.04 23.43
C THR A 462 -15.57 2.54 24.58
N ALA A 463 -14.68 1.57 24.32
CA ALA A 463 -13.83 0.99 25.37
C ALA A 463 -12.77 1.97 25.91
N LEU A 464 -12.29 2.91 25.06
CA LEU A 464 -11.31 3.93 25.44
C LEU A 464 -11.95 5.24 25.92
N GLY A 465 -13.27 5.45 25.72
CA GLY A 465 -13.96 6.71 26.04
C GLY A 465 -13.48 7.87 25.15
N VAL A 466 -13.27 7.61 23.86
CA VAL A 466 -12.83 8.62 22.85
C VAL A 466 -13.88 8.77 21.75
N ASP A 467 -13.74 9.79 20.91
CA ASP A 467 -14.59 9.96 19.73
C ASP A 467 -14.30 8.86 18.70
N VAL A 468 -15.32 8.38 18.00
CA VAL A 468 -15.17 7.38 16.94
C VAL A 468 -14.30 7.88 15.79
N ASP A 469 -14.29 9.18 15.55
CA ASP A 469 -13.45 9.78 14.52
C ASP A 469 -11.97 9.87 14.91
N ASP A 470 -11.64 9.72 16.19
CA ASP A 470 -10.26 9.61 16.65
C ASP A 470 -9.73 8.16 16.54
N VAL A 471 -10.54 7.21 16.11
CA VAL A 471 -10.15 5.81 15.88
C VAL A 471 -10.12 5.52 14.39
N LEU A 472 -8.96 5.07 13.87
CA LEU A 472 -8.82 4.50 12.54
C LEU A 472 -8.67 2.97 12.62
N LEU A 473 -9.29 2.27 11.70
CA LEU A 473 -8.91 0.88 11.44
C LEU A 473 -7.68 0.88 10.53
N GLN A 474 -6.57 0.31 10.98
CA GLN A 474 -5.40 0.01 10.17
C GLN A 474 -5.46 -1.47 9.77
N GLY A 475 -6.12 -1.76 8.67
CA GLY A 475 -6.09 -3.08 8.05
C GLY A 475 -4.72 -3.41 7.45
N TYR A 476 -4.57 -4.58 6.86
CA TYR A 476 -3.36 -5.03 6.14
C TYR A 476 -2.08 -4.96 6.99
N ALA A 477 -2.19 -5.16 8.31
CA ALA A 477 -1.13 -4.87 9.27
C ALA A 477 -0.59 -6.11 9.99
N ASN A 478 0.75 -6.24 10.05
CA ASN A 478 1.50 -7.25 10.80
C ASN A 478 1.23 -8.73 10.41
N GLY A 479 0.52 -8.95 9.32
CA GLY A 479 0.10 -10.23 8.78
C GLY A 479 -0.99 -10.05 7.74
N TYR A 480 -1.48 -11.18 7.17
CA TYR A 480 -2.57 -11.14 6.20
C TYR A 480 -3.40 -12.42 6.24
N SER A 481 -4.72 -12.27 6.31
CA SER A 481 -5.67 -13.39 6.43
C SER A 481 -6.96 -13.21 5.64
N GLN A 482 -6.87 -12.53 4.48
CA GLN A 482 -8.01 -12.22 3.62
C GLN A 482 -9.00 -11.25 4.28
N TYR A 483 -10.30 -11.42 4.03
CA TYR A 483 -11.33 -10.41 4.34
C TYR A 483 -12.00 -10.60 5.70
N VAL A 484 -12.58 -9.50 6.19
CA VAL A 484 -13.50 -9.49 7.34
C VAL A 484 -14.73 -8.68 6.98
N THR A 485 -15.86 -9.34 6.88
CA THR A 485 -17.17 -8.76 6.60
C THR A 485 -18.01 -8.69 7.88
N THR A 486 -19.08 -7.89 7.86
CA THR A 486 -20.14 -8.05 8.88
C THR A 486 -20.86 -9.40 8.69
N PRO A 487 -21.55 -9.93 9.71
CA PRO A 487 -22.36 -11.14 9.54
C PRO A 487 -23.44 -10.99 8.46
N GLU A 488 -23.98 -9.80 8.29
CA GLU A 488 -24.99 -9.48 7.28
C GLU A 488 -24.40 -9.51 5.86
N GLU A 489 -23.20 -8.97 5.67
CA GLU A 489 -22.44 -9.03 4.41
C GLU A 489 -21.97 -10.46 4.14
N TYR A 490 -21.52 -11.20 5.17
CA TYR A 490 -21.16 -12.61 5.05
C TYR A 490 -22.32 -13.44 4.50
N ASP A 491 -23.54 -13.19 4.97
CA ASP A 491 -24.72 -13.90 4.51
C ASP A 491 -25.07 -13.63 3.03
N ALA A 492 -24.50 -12.59 2.42
CA ALA A 492 -24.63 -12.34 0.98
C ALA A 492 -23.81 -13.32 0.14
N GLN A 493 -22.66 -13.77 0.67
CA GLN A 493 -21.67 -14.58 -0.04
C GLN A 493 -21.21 -13.92 -1.36
N GLN A 494 -21.01 -12.57 -1.32
CA GLN A 494 -20.24 -11.88 -2.33
C GLN A 494 -18.76 -12.20 -2.12
N TYR A 495 -17.87 -11.66 -2.94
CA TYR A 495 -16.44 -11.95 -2.94
C TYR A 495 -15.81 -11.91 -1.53
N GLU A 496 -16.00 -10.81 -0.80
CA GLU A 496 -15.44 -10.62 0.55
C GLU A 496 -16.03 -11.64 1.56
N GLY A 497 -17.30 -12.02 1.42
CA GLY A 497 -17.93 -13.07 2.23
C GLY A 497 -17.32 -14.45 1.97
N GLY A 498 -17.01 -14.75 0.71
CA GLY A 498 -16.30 -15.98 0.31
C GLY A 498 -14.90 -16.04 0.90
N GLU A 499 -14.22 -14.91 0.97
CA GLU A 499 -12.87 -14.74 1.50
C GLU A 499 -12.81 -14.54 3.03
N THR A 500 -13.90 -14.35 3.72
CA THR A 500 -13.92 -14.26 5.20
C THR A 500 -13.68 -15.65 5.82
N GLN A 501 -12.44 -15.94 6.17
CA GLN A 501 -11.92 -17.30 6.37
C GLN A 501 -12.47 -18.05 7.58
N PHE A 502 -12.64 -17.37 8.73
CA PHE A 502 -12.94 -18.03 10.00
C PHE A 502 -14.44 -18.18 10.28
N GLY A 503 -15.26 -17.98 9.25
CA GLY A 503 -16.72 -18.14 9.31
C GLY A 503 -17.48 -16.85 9.57
N ARG A 504 -18.80 -16.97 9.69
CA ARG A 504 -19.76 -15.87 9.80
C ARG A 504 -19.46 -14.90 10.95
N TRP A 505 -18.84 -15.39 12.01
CA TRP A 505 -18.60 -14.64 13.25
C TRP A 505 -17.17 -14.07 13.35
N THR A 506 -16.42 -14.03 12.26
CA THR A 506 -15.05 -13.50 12.25
C THR A 506 -14.97 -12.08 12.80
N LEU A 507 -15.87 -11.17 12.36
CA LEU A 507 -15.90 -9.80 12.88
C LEU A 507 -16.21 -9.78 14.40
N SER A 508 -17.16 -10.59 14.85
CA SER A 508 -17.52 -10.64 16.29
C SER A 508 -16.32 -11.04 17.16
N ALA A 509 -15.49 -11.96 16.68
CA ALA A 509 -14.22 -12.30 17.35
C ALA A 509 -13.27 -11.09 17.40
N TYR A 510 -13.10 -10.36 16.32
CA TYR A 510 -12.31 -9.13 16.32
C TYR A 510 -12.86 -8.06 17.25
N LEU A 511 -14.18 -7.85 17.30
CA LEU A 511 -14.81 -6.89 18.20
C LEU A 511 -14.52 -7.24 19.66
N GLN A 512 -14.67 -8.52 20.05
CA GLN A 512 -14.36 -9.00 21.40
C GLN A 512 -12.89 -8.75 21.77
N GLU A 513 -11.98 -9.09 20.89
CA GLU A 513 -10.55 -8.98 21.18
C GLU A 513 -10.05 -7.52 21.17
N PHE A 514 -10.58 -6.67 20.29
CA PHE A 514 -10.32 -5.24 20.32
C PHE A 514 -10.89 -4.56 21.57
N ASP A 515 -12.10 -4.93 22.04
CA ASP A 515 -12.67 -4.42 23.30
C ASP A 515 -11.77 -4.79 24.47
N ARG A 516 -11.35 -6.08 24.53
CA ARG A 516 -10.44 -6.57 25.57
C ARG A 516 -9.10 -5.82 25.57
N LEU A 517 -8.50 -5.61 24.39
CA LEU A 517 -7.22 -4.91 24.23
C LEU A 517 -7.37 -3.42 24.59
N ALA A 518 -8.47 -2.77 24.17
CA ALA A 518 -8.73 -1.36 24.45
C ALA A 518 -8.96 -1.12 25.96
N ARG A 519 -9.70 -1.97 26.64
CA ARG A 519 -9.88 -1.90 28.10
C ARG A 519 -8.57 -2.12 28.85
N SER A 520 -7.71 -3.04 28.38
CA SER A 520 -6.37 -3.23 28.93
C SER A 520 -5.54 -1.95 28.79
N MET A 521 -5.55 -1.31 27.63
CA MET A 521 -4.85 -0.05 27.39
C MET A 521 -5.41 1.09 28.26
N ALA A 522 -6.74 1.19 28.42
CA ALA A 522 -7.38 2.22 29.21
C ALA A 522 -7.06 2.09 30.72
N SER A 523 -7.02 0.89 31.24
CA SER A 523 -6.75 0.61 32.66
C SER A 523 -5.26 0.53 32.98
N GLY A 524 -4.37 0.48 31.98
CA GLY A 524 -2.94 0.19 32.19
C GLY A 524 -2.65 -1.25 32.59
N SER A 525 -3.65 -2.15 32.54
CA SER A 525 -3.47 -3.55 32.91
C SER A 525 -2.68 -4.30 31.83
N ALA A 526 -1.80 -5.20 32.24
CA ALA A 526 -1.06 -6.04 31.29
C ALA A 526 -2.00 -7.01 30.56
N ILE A 527 -1.83 -7.15 29.26
CA ILE A 527 -2.46 -8.17 28.44
C ILE A 527 -1.43 -9.24 28.07
N GLY A 528 -1.83 -10.51 28.11
CA GLY A 528 -0.96 -11.61 27.67
C GLY A 528 -0.67 -11.54 26.17
N ARG A 529 0.54 -11.95 25.78
CA ARG A 529 0.96 -11.98 24.36
C ARG A 529 0.04 -12.87 23.50
N GLY A 530 -0.58 -13.89 24.11
CA GLY A 530 -1.33 -14.92 23.38
C GLY A 530 -0.42 -15.99 22.74
N PRO A 531 -0.99 -16.87 21.91
CA PRO A 531 -0.25 -17.96 21.26
C PRO A 531 0.81 -17.42 20.27
N ALA A 532 1.89 -18.18 20.10
CA ALA A 532 2.92 -17.81 19.11
C ALA A 532 2.49 -18.22 17.70
N PRO A 533 2.74 -17.40 16.67
CA PRO A 533 2.56 -17.81 15.28
C PRO A 533 3.45 -19.03 14.96
N LEU A 534 3.00 -19.85 14.01
CA LEU A 534 3.79 -20.98 13.53
C LEU A 534 4.96 -20.51 12.70
N ASP A 535 6.17 -21.04 13.00
CA ASP A 535 7.32 -20.89 12.11
C ASP A 535 7.22 -21.92 10.97
N LYS A 536 6.99 -21.42 9.77
CA LYS A 536 6.87 -22.23 8.55
C LYS A 536 8.08 -22.08 7.62
N SER A 537 9.17 -21.49 8.11
CA SER A 537 10.35 -21.14 7.30
C SER A 537 11.10 -22.36 6.74
N SER A 538 10.97 -23.54 7.35
CA SER A 538 11.78 -24.73 7.04
C SER A 538 11.40 -25.44 5.73
N ILE A 539 10.17 -25.28 5.23
CA ILE A 539 9.67 -25.98 4.03
C ILE A 539 9.02 -24.96 3.10
N GLN A 540 9.84 -24.30 2.29
CA GLN A 540 9.39 -23.28 1.36
C GLN A 540 9.81 -23.63 -0.06
N PRO A 541 8.88 -24.13 -0.91
CA PRO A 541 9.18 -24.52 -2.28
C PRO A 541 9.40 -23.28 -3.16
N ASP A 542 10.44 -23.29 -3.99
CA ASP A 542 10.59 -22.43 -5.16
C ASP A 542 10.23 -23.25 -6.40
N LEU A 543 9.14 -22.86 -7.06
CA LEU A 543 8.58 -23.61 -8.21
C LEU A 543 9.05 -23.06 -9.56
N LEU A 544 9.78 -21.95 -9.59
CA LEU A 544 10.38 -21.44 -10.83
C LEU A 544 11.76 -22.05 -11.06
N PRO A 545 12.09 -22.36 -12.33
CA PRO A 545 13.44 -22.81 -12.67
C PRO A 545 14.46 -21.70 -12.40
N ALA A 546 15.68 -22.10 -12.06
CA ALA A 546 16.78 -21.14 -11.91
C ALA A 546 16.99 -20.34 -13.20
N VAL A 547 17.19 -19.04 -13.07
CA VAL A 547 17.51 -18.17 -14.21
C VAL A 547 18.85 -18.62 -14.81
N PRO A 548 18.91 -18.94 -16.11
CA PRO A 548 20.17 -19.38 -16.74
C PRO A 548 21.20 -18.23 -16.84
N PRO A 549 22.49 -18.55 -17.00
CA PRO A 549 23.51 -17.53 -17.29
C PRO A 549 23.16 -16.69 -18.52
N ASP A 550 23.56 -15.41 -18.51
CA ASP A 550 23.27 -14.52 -19.61
C ASP A 550 24.19 -14.70 -20.81
N THR A 551 23.60 -14.60 -21.99
CA THR A 551 24.35 -14.43 -23.25
C THR A 551 23.93 -13.11 -23.92
N ALA A 552 24.83 -12.53 -24.67
CA ALA A 552 24.47 -11.38 -25.50
C ALA A 552 23.62 -11.84 -26.71
N VAL A 553 22.83 -10.92 -27.27
CA VAL A 553 22.16 -11.15 -28.56
C VAL A 553 23.21 -11.44 -29.62
N THR A 554 22.97 -12.40 -30.52
CA THR A 554 23.91 -12.85 -31.55
C THR A 554 24.49 -11.67 -32.35
N GLY A 555 25.80 -11.60 -32.47
CA GLY A 555 26.52 -10.54 -33.17
C GLY A 555 26.58 -9.19 -32.44
N ARG A 556 26.18 -9.14 -31.16
CA ARG A 556 26.14 -7.93 -30.33
C ARG A 556 26.91 -8.12 -29.02
N ARG A 557 27.20 -7.00 -28.34
CA ARG A 557 27.79 -6.97 -27.01
C ARG A 557 26.75 -6.50 -25.98
N PHE A 558 26.92 -6.86 -24.73
CA PHE A 558 26.11 -6.30 -23.65
C PHE A 558 26.25 -4.77 -23.61
N GLY A 559 25.13 -4.06 -23.50
CA GLY A 559 25.06 -2.60 -23.52
C GLY A 559 24.90 -1.98 -24.93
N ASP A 560 25.08 -2.78 -26.01
CA ASP A 560 24.84 -2.27 -27.37
C ASP A 560 23.40 -1.78 -27.53
N VAL A 561 23.24 -0.67 -28.25
CA VAL A 561 21.92 -0.13 -28.61
C VAL A 561 21.37 -0.95 -29.78
N LEU A 562 20.17 -1.48 -29.61
CA LEU A 562 19.40 -2.18 -30.66
C LEU A 562 18.45 -1.24 -31.39
N THR A 563 17.75 -0.39 -30.64
CA THR A 563 16.87 0.66 -31.14
C THR A 563 17.33 1.99 -30.59
N ALA A 564 17.84 2.85 -31.48
CA ALA A 564 18.30 4.18 -31.10
C ALA A 564 17.12 5.18 -31.08
N PRO A 565 17.14 6.21 -30.19
CA PRO A 565 16.14 7.26 -30.20
C PRO A 565 16.23 8.06 -31.51
N ARG A 566 15.14 8.71 -31.94
CA ARG A 566 15.15 9.66 -33.06
C ARG A 566 16.04 10.88 -32.73
N ALA A 567 16.33 11.73 -33.69
CA ALA A 567 17.16 12.91 -33.48
C ALA A 567 16.48 13.99 -32.63
N SER A 568 15.13 14.06 -32.68
CA SER A 568 14.35 15.03 -31.93
C SER A 568 13.00 14.50 -31.48
N TYR A 569 12.47 15.11 -30.42
CA TYR A 569 11.17 14.84 -29.82
C TYR A 569 10.53 16.12 -29.31
N SER A 570 9.21 16.11 -29.16
CA SER A 570 8.46 17.18 -28.49
C SER A 570 7.99 16.72 -27.11
N PRO A 571 7.74 17.64 -26.15
CA PRO A 571 7.06 17.31 -24.89
C PRO A 571 5.76 16.52 -25.13
N GLY A 572 5.48 15.52 -24.28
CA GLY A 572 4.35 14.59 -24.42
C GLY A 572 4.63 13.39 -25.32
N SER A 573 5.70 13.37 -26.14
CA SER A 573 6.07 12.20 -26.93
C SER A 573 6.86 11.17 -26.11
N THR A 574 6.86 9.90 -26.55
CA THR A 574 7.62 8.83 -25.88
C THR A 574 8.91 8.52 -26.64
N VAL A 575 10.04 8.63 -25.94
CA VAL A 575 11.36 8.15 -26.38
C VAL A 575 11.44 6.66 -26.05
N VAL A 576 11.86 5.84 -27.01
CA VAL A 576 12.10 4.40 -26.81
C VAL A 576 13.53 4.08 -27.20
N THR A 577 14.24 3.36 -26.34
CA THR A 577 15.60 2.90 -26.60
C THR A 577 15.75 1.46 -26.12
N ASP A 578 16.14 0.55 -27.04
CA ASP A 578 16.40 -0.85 -26.70
C ASP A 578 17.91 -1.11 -26.59
N PHE A 579 18.28 -1.90 -25.60
CA PHE A 579 19.66 -2.31 -25.33
C PHE A 579 19.77 -3.84 -25.27
N VAL A 580 20.95 -4.35 -25.62
CA VAL A 580 21.33 -5.72 -25.25
C VAL A 580 21.56 -5.75 -23.74
N GLY A 581 20.63 -6.36 -23.03
CA GLY A 581 20.60 -6.39 -21.56
C GLY A 581 21.01 -7.73 -20.97
N ALA A 582 20.80 -7.84 -19.65
CA ALA A 582 20.89 -9.05 -18.86
C ALA A 582 19.61 -9.25 -18.05
N HIS A 583 19.47 -10.42 -17.40
CA HIS A 583 18.30 -10.67 -16.57
C HIS A 583 18.30 -9.79 -15.31
N PRO A 584 17.26 -8.98 -15.04
CA PRO A 584 17.28 -8.01 -13.93
C PRO A 584 17.43 -8.64 -12.55
N THR A 585 17.00 -9.89 -12.36
CA THR A 585 17.16 -10.59 -11.08
C THR A 585 18.60 -10.95 -10.71
N ASN A 586 19.58 -10.73 -11.61
CA ASN A 586 20.98 -10.89 -11.22
C ASN A 586 21.40 -9.90 -10.13
N ASP A 587 20.83 -8.67 -10.18
CA ASP A 587 21.00 -7.64 -9.17
C ASP A 587 19.73 -6.77 -9.15
N PHE A 588 19.08 -6.63 -8.00
CA PHE A 588 17.86 -5.84 -7.85
C PHE A 588 18.11 -4.32 -7.86
N ARG A 589 19.39 -3.92 -7.87
CA ARG A 589 19.83 -2.52 -7.85
C ARG A 589 19.13 -1.72 -6.76
N THR A 590 19.05 -2.31 -5.58
CA THR A 590 18.45 -1.70 -4.38
C THR A 590 19.17 -0.38 -4.08
N ASP A 591 18.43 0.69 -3.83
CA ASP A 591 18.93 2.07 -3.65
C ASP A 591 19.76 2.59 -4.86
N ASP A 592 19.60 2.01 -6.04
CA ASP A 592 20.26 2.39 -7.32
C ASP A 592 19.21 2.35 -8.45
N THR A 593 19.61 2.43 -9.73
CA THR A 593 18.67 2.51 -10.86
C THR A 593 19.04 1.56 -12.01
N TYR A 594 18.02 1.07 -12.75
CA TYR A 594 18.19 0.35 -14.01
C TYR A 594 18.35 1.28 -15.20
N LEU A 595 17.90 2.53 -15.12
CA LEU A 595 17.93 3.49 -16.21
C LEU A 595 18.21 4.91 -15.71
N ALA A 596 18.74 5.74 -16.60
CA ALA A 596 18.75 7.18 -16.36
C ALA A 596 18.47 7.94 -17.65
N ILE A 597 17.71 9.00 -17.54
CA ILE A 597 17.61 10.05 -18.54
C ILE A 597 18.55 11.16 -18.11
N GLU A 598 19.59 11.38 -18.92
CA GLU A 598 20.60 12.40 -18.66
C GLU A 598 20.39 13.60 -19.57
N ARG A 599 20.50 14.80 -19.02
CA ARG A 599 20.46 16.07 -19.73
C ARG A 599 21.87 16.68 -19.81
N SER A 600 22.23 17.21 -20.95
CA SER A 600 23.47 18.00 -21.11
C SER A 600 23.25 19.42 -20.61
N VAL A 601 24.04 19.83 -19.61
CA VAL A 601 24.10 21.20 -19.09
C VAL A 601 25.57 21.63 -19.13
N ASP A 602 25.88 22.67 -19.86
CA ASP A 602 27.26 23.20 -20.04
C ASP A 602 28.29 22.13 -20.44
N GLY A 603 27.88 21.22 -21.33
CA GLY A 603 28.71 20.12 -21.81
C GLY A 603 28.86 18.93 -20.85
N ARG A 604 28.25 18.98 -19.64
CA ARG A 604 28.23 17.89 -18.67
C ARG A 604 26.89 17.18 -18.71
N TRP A 605 26.92 15.85 -18.54
CA TRP A 605 25.73 15.00 -18.43
C TRP A 605 25.31 14.86 -17.00
N THR A 606 24.07 15.22 -16.72
CA THR A 606 23.47 15.10 -15.39
C THR A 606 22.19 14.27 -15.47
N ARG A 607 22.03 13.29 -14.57
CA ARG A 607 20.79 12.52 -14.44
C ARG A 607 19.67 13.45 -14.00
N VAL A 608 18.55 13.43 -14.72
CA VAL A 608 17.37 14.25 -14.45
C VAL A 608 16.12 13.41 -14.19
N PHE A 609 16.10 12.17 -14.66
CA PHE A 609 15.07 11.17 -14.35
C PHE A 609 15.70 9.80 -14.23
N ASP A 610 15.10 8.92 -13.45
CA ASP A 610 15.49 7.52 -13.27
C ASP A 610 14.27 6.60 -13.18
N ASP A 611 14.45 5.36 -12.69
CA ASP A 611 13.37 4.35 -12.65
C ASP A 611 12.40 4.49 -11.48
N ASP A 612 12.54 5.52 -10.62
CA ASP A 612 11.52 5.94 -9.65
C ASP A 612 10.59 7.03 -10.21
N ASP A 613 10.94 7.64 -11.34
CA ASP A 613 10.15 8.69 -11.98
C ASP A 613 9.02 8.12 -12.84
N TRP A 614 7.77 8.49 -12.52
CA TRP A 614 6.58 7.99 -13.20
C TRP A 614 6.45 8.36 -14.69
N CYS A 615 7.36 9.14 -15.21
CA CYS A 615 7.50 9.40 -16.65
C CYS A 615 8.42 8.40 -17.37
N THR A 616 9.08 7.49 -16.65
CA THR A 616 9.95 6.45 -17.19
C THR A 616 9.35 5.06 -17.04
N GLU A 617 9.77 4.13 -17.87
CA GLU A 617 9.46 2.71 -17.76
C GLU A 617 10.69 1.89 -18.15
N PHE A 618 10.99 0.86 -17.35
CA PHE A 618 11.96 -0.17 -17.64
C PHE A 618 11.23 -1.44 -18.05
N HIS A 619 11.46 -1.97 -19.24
CA HIS A 619 10.89 -3.21 -19.73
C HIS A 619 11.98 -4.23 -20.01
N TRP A 620 11.71 -5.48 -19.68
CA TRP A 620 12.58 -6.60 -19.95
C TRP A 620 11.85 -7.67 -20.75
N ARG A 621 12.54 -8.31 -21.71
CA ARG A 621 12.04 -9.46 -22.45
C ARG A 621 13.14 -10.37 -22.94
N ARG A 622 12.81 -11.62 -23.16
CA ARG A 622 13.63 -12.53 -23.95
C ARG A 622 13.36 -12.31 -25.45
N PRO A 623 14.39 -12.18 -26.30
CA PRO A 623 14.16 -12.18 -27.75
C PRO A 623 13.69 -13.57 -28.19
N ALA A 624 12.95 -13.64 -29.29
CA ALA A 624 12.44 -14.90 -29.86
C ALA A 624 13.57 -15.92 -30.07
N GLY A 625 13.36 -17.16 -29.66
CA GLY A 625 14.32 -18.26 -29.81
C GLY A 625 15.50 -18.25 -28.85
N SER A 626 15.52 -17.37 -27.84
CA SER A 626 16.58 -17.36 -26.82
C SER A 626 16.05 -17.47 -25.40
N ALA A 627 16.57 -18.44 -24.65
CA ALA A 627 16.30 -18.57 -23.22
C ALA A 627 17.32 -17.78 -22.35
N THR A 628 18.41 -17.29 -22.92
CA THR A 628 19.56 -16.72 -22.19
C THR A 628 19.85 -15.25 -22.53
N ALA A 629 19.54 -14.79 -23.75
CA ALA A 629 19.68 -13.38 -24.13
C ALA A 629 18.56 -12.54 -23.56
N SER A 630 18.83 -11.28 -23.32
CA SER A 630 17.86 -10.29 -22.83
C SER A 630 17.88 -9.02 -23.69
N VAL A 631 16.69 -8.47 -23.90
CA VAL A 631 16.51 -7.11 -24.43
C VAL A 631 15.84 -6.27 -23.35
N VAL A 632 16.44 -5.13 -23.09
CA VAL A 632 15.90 -4.11 -22.18
C VAL A 632 15.44 -2.91 -23.00
N SER A 633 14.20 -2.47 -22.78
CA SER A 633 13.64 -1.26 -23.37
C SER A 633 13.44 -0.20 -22.30
N VAL A 634 14.07 0.94 -22.48
CA VAL A 634 13.80 2.15 -21.69
C VAL A 634 12.81 3.00 -22.45
N ARG A 635 11.70 3.34 -21.80
CA ARG A 635 10.72 4.28 -22.32
C ARG A 635 10.69 5.51 -21.44
N TRP A 636 10.65 6.68 -22.06
CA TRP A 636 10.54 7.96 -21.38
C TRP A 636 9.48 8.81 -22.05
N THR A 637 8.37 9.05 -21.35
CA THR A 637 7.36 10.03 -21.77
C THR A 637 7.85 11.41 -21.35
N VAL A 638 8.18 12.22 -22.33
CA VAL A 638 8.80 13.54 -22.13
C VAL A 638 7.84 14.47 -21.37
N PRO A 639 8.16 14.93 -20.14
CA PRO A 639 7.27 15.82 -19.38
C PRO A 639 7.08 17.16 -20.10
N GLN A 640 5.92 17.81 -19.86
CA GLN A 640 5.64 19.14 -20.40
C GLN A 640 6.67 20.16 -19.90
N GLY A 641 7.07 21.08 -20.79
CA GLY A 641 8.08 22.09 -20.48
C GLY A 641 9.54 21.61 -20.55
N THR A 642 9.77 20.31 -20.79
CA THR A 642 11.13 19.77 -20.96
C THR A 642 11.74 20.27 -22.25
N ARG A 643 13.00 20.75 -22.20
CA ARG A 643 13.79 21.20 -23.37
C ARG A 643 15.28 20.92 -23.19
N GLY A 644 16.02 20.69 -24.28
CA GLY A 644 17.47 20.53 -24.27
C GLY A 644 17.96 19.28 -24.96
N ARG A 645 19.26 18.95 -24.75
CA ARG A 645 19.90 17.73 -25.29
C ARG A 645 19.86 16.63 -24.21
N PHE A 646 19.51 15.45 -24.63
CA PHE A 646 19.33 14.28 -23.75
C PHE A 646 20.01 13.05 -24.32
N ARG A 647 20.23 12.05 -23.43
CA ARG A 647 20.57 10.68 -23.79
C ARG A 647 19.96 9.72 -22.77
N VAL A 648 19.78 8.46 -23.18
CA VAL A 648 19.28 7.39 -22.32
C VAL A 648 20.45 6.52 -21.88
N ARG A 649 20.50 6.18 -20.59
CA ARG A 649 21.43 5.20 -20.02
C ARG A 649 20.68 3.97 -19.55
N TYR A 650 21.31 2.81 -19.72
CA TYR A 650 20.91 1.54 -19.12
C TYR A 650 22.00 1.06 -18.19
N PHE A 651 21.59 0.50 -17.04
CA PHE A 651 22.45 -0.13 -16.06
C PHE A 651 21.91 -1.53 -15.72
N GLY A 652 22.76 -2.54 -15.71
CA GLY A 652 22.40 -3.90 -15.37
C GLY A 652 23.61 -4.70 -14.97
N ASN A 653 23.39 -5.96 -14.62
CA ASN A 653 24.43 -6.88 -14.20
C ASN A 653 24.25 -8.23 -14.92
N ARG A 654 25.25 -8.68 -15.67
CA ARG A 654 25.24 -9.99 -16.32
C ARG A 654 25.76 -11.07 -15.36
N ARG A 655 25.20 -12.26 -15.44
CA ARG A 655 25.70 -13.44 -14.74
C ARG A 655 26.36 -14.40 -15.74
N ALA A 656 27.63 -14.70 -15.53
CA ALA A 656 28.36 -15.66 -16.33
C ALA A 656 28.02 -17.12 -15.93
N ALA A 657 28.43 -18.08 -16.76
CA ALA A 657 28.27 -19.52 -16.44
C ALA A 657 29.00 -19.94 -15.16
N SER A 658 30.07 -19.26 -14.79
CA SER A 658 30.77 -19.44 -13.51
C SER A 658 30.01 -18.94 -12.28
N GLY A 659 28.86 -18.27 -12.48
CA GLY A 659 28.10 -17.59 -11.43
C GLY A 659 28.57 -16.16 -11.14
N ALA A 660 29.69 -15.71 -11.70
CA ALA A 660 30.19 -14.35 -11.51
C ALA A 660 29.20 -13.30 -12.07
N VAL A 661 28.89 -12.29 -11.26
CA VAL A 661 28.02 -11.17 -11.63
C VAL A 661 28.89 -9.97 -11.92
N THR A 662 28.73 -9.35 -13.10
CA THR A 662 29.52 -8.20 -13.52
C THR A 662 28.62 -7.09 -14.08
N PRO A 663 28.90 -5.79 -13.77
CA PRO A 663 28.08 -4.69 -14.25
C PRO A 663 28.18 -4.52 -15.76
N ILE A 664 27.08 -4.07 -16.35
CA ILE A 664 26.99 -3.67 -17.76
C ILE A 664 26.32 -2.32 -17.86
N THR A 665 26.68 -1.53 -18.85
CA THR A 665 26.06 -0.25 -19.13
C THR A 665 25.80 -0.09 -20.61
N GLY A 666 24.71 0.59 -20.96
CA GLY A 666 24.40 1.03 -22.31
C GLY A 666 24.20 2.55 -22.34
N THR A 667 24.53 3.20 -23.47
CA THR A 667 24.32 4.62 -23.68
C THR A 667 23.78 4.84 -25.08
N SER A 668 22.66 5.54 -25.19
CA SER A 668 22.11 5.92 -26.51
C SER A 668 22.90 7.06 -27.18
N ARG A 669 22.67 7.27 -28.48
CA ARG A 669 23.01 8.55 -29.08
C ARG A 669 22.25 9.70 -28.40
N GLU A 670 22.79 10.90 -28.56
CA GLU A 670 22.13 12.13 -28.15
C GLU A 670 20.92 12.44 -29.03
N PHE A 671 19.94 13.12 -28.42
CA PHE A 671 18.75 13.64 -29.10
C PHE A 671 18.33 14.97 -28.47
N THR A 672 17.50 15.72 -29.17
CA THR A 672 17.00 17.03 -28.71
C THR A 672 15.52 16.90 -28.34
N VAL A 673 15.13 17.59 -27.28
CA VAL A 673 13.72 17.91 -26.99
C VAL A 673 13.51 19.39 -27.19
N ALA A 674 12.57 19.77 -28.10
CA ALA A 674 12.33 21.14 -28.52
C ALA A 674 10.88 21.60 -28.21
#